data_04d289f687cfb27233746d0d980d6a97
#
_entry.id   04d289f687cfb27233746d0d980d6a97
#
_cell.length_a   1.000
_cell.length_b   1.000
_cell.length_c   1.000
_cell.angle_alpha   90.00
_cell.angle_beta   90.00
_cell.angle_gamma   90.00
#
_symmetry.space_group_name_H-M   'P 1'
#
loop_
_entity.id
_entity.type
_entity.pdbx_description
1 polymer ?
#
loop_
_entity_poly.entity_id
_entity_poly.type
_entity_poly.pdbx_seq_one_letter_code
_entity_poly.pdbx_strand_id
1 'polypeptide(L)'
;MAQFDYTENLNVMTGGENPGHFLLYHLKRSIQYASQIDIIVAFLMESGVKMILDDIRIALDRGARVRILTGNYLGITQPSALYLIRRELGDRVDLRFYDESRRSFHPKAYIFHYGERSEIYIGSSNISKSALTSGIEWNYCLHSERDPESAGSFCDAFEDLFQNHSVMLDDKELEKYSKTWHKPAVFRDFEWYETAGEEKDAELLFLPREIQPRGVQIEALYALEKSRGEGAQRALVQAATGVGKTYLAAFDSAAYERVLFVAHREEILKQAAKAFEHVRKSDDYGFFYGKRKKTGKAVIFASVASLGKAEYLSEKYFPADSFDYIVIDEFHHAVNEQYLRIVDYFKPKFLLGLTATPERMDGRNIFEICDYNVPYEISLKEAIDKGVLVPFHYYGIYDSTDYSGVKRVKGRYDERQLTALYLSGEGSRKRFDLIYRYYKKYPSRRALGFCCSRTHAEVMAAEFCRRGIPAAAVYSNADGVFSEDRERAIERLERQEIRVIFSVDMFNEGLDIASLDMVMFLRPTESPVVFLQQLGRGLRTYRGKEYLNVLDFIGNYEKAGRTPALLRGEREDRPFEETGAYGNGAYGTGATGYPDGCIVDFDMRLIDLFDEMSRRSLTARERIRREYVRVKELLDGRVPSRMEFFTYMEDEIYQYCIRHAKDNPFRGYLEFLKTMGDLTGKEETLCGGTGGEFLNLIETTDMQKVYKIPVLYSFYNGGNVRTEVTDAQVLEVWKAFFDRGTNWKDLGDGMTLESYRAISDRQHLSKAKR
;
A
#
# COMPACT_ATOMS: atom_id res chain seq x y z
N MET A 1 -6.14 -18.79 40.62
CA MET A 1 -7.55 -18.53 40.30
C MET A 1 -8.12 -17.69 41.45
N ALA A 2 -8.16 -16.36 41.29
CA ALA A 2 -8.92 -15.51 42.20
C ALA A 2 -10.39 -15.69 41.83
N GLN A 3 -11.17 -16.24 42.74
CA GLN A 3 -12.62 -16.31 42.67
C GLN A 3 -13.13 -14.86 42.80
N PHE A 4 -13.51 -14.24 41.68
CA PHE A 4 -14.22 -12.96 41.70
C PHE A 4 -15.64 -13.25 42.23
N ASP A 5 -16.00 -12.56 43.30
CA ASP A 5 -17.33 -12.65 43.89
C ASP A 5 -18.32 -11.88 43.01
N TYR A 6 -19.18 -12.61 42.29
CA TYR A 6 -20.10 -12.13 41.25
C TYR A 6 -21.41 -11.55 41.81
N THR A 7 -21.48 -11.20 43.10
CA THR A 7 -22.74 -10.91 43.79
C THR A 7 -23.18 -9.46 43.83
N GLU A 8 -22.42 -8.50 43.35
CA GLU A 8 -22.88 -7.10 43.28
C GLU A 8 -23.55 -6.79 41.94
N ASN A 9 -24.88 -6.73 41.89
CA ASN A 9 -25.66 -6.15 40.81
C ASN A 9 -25.49 -4.62 40.82
N LEU A 10 -24.37 -4.15 40.30
CA LEU A 10 -24.12 -2.73 40.18
C LEU A 10 -24.93 -2.15 39.01
N ASN A 11 -25.99 -1.41 39.31
CA ASN A 11 -26.69 -0.63 38.26
C ASN A 11 -25.91 0.59 37.78
N VAL A 12 -24.87 1.00 38.51
CA VAL A 12 -24.07 2.21 38.20
C VAL A 12 -22.59 1.78 38.04
N MET A 13 -22.02 2.10 36.92
CA MET A 13 -20.62 1.87 36.58
C MET A 13 -19.94 3.20 36.41
N THR A 14 -18.90 3.49 37.18
CA THR A 14 -18.21 4.79 37.19
C THR A 14 -16.75 4.72 36.76
N GLY A 15 -16.29 3.54 36.34
CA GLY A 15 -14.88 3.29 36.09
C GLY A 15 -14.06 3.19 37.39
N GLY A 16 -12.79 3.36 37.34
CA GLY A 16 -11.88 3.34 38.49
C GLY A 16 -10.92 2.14 38.46
N GLU A 17 -10.41 1.74 39.64
CA GLU A 17 -9.40 0.66 39.74
C GLU A 17 -10.00 -0.75 39.81
N ASN A 18 -11.30 -0.88 40.10
CA ASN A 18 -11.98 -2.18 40.20
C ASN A 18 -12.54 -2.59 38.83
N PRO A 19 -12.11 -3.74 38.24
CA PRO A 19 -12.63 -4.26 36.99
C PRO A 19 -14.15 -4.43 36.94
N GLY A 20 -14.80 -4.72 38.07
CA GLY A 20 -16.27 -4.81 38.16
C GLY A 20 -17.02 -3.52 37.88
N HIS A 21 -16.35 -2.37 37.92
CA HIS A 21 -16.91 -1.06 37.55
C HIS A 21 -16.70 -0.68 36.08
N PHE A 22 -16.01 -1.51 35.29
CA PHE A 22 -15.84 -1.30 33.86
C PHE A 22 -17.03 -1.84 33.07
N LEU A 23 -17.49 -1.08 32.09
CA LEU A 23 -18.61 -1.46 31.25
C LEU A 23 -18.33 -2.80 30.51
N LEU A 24 -17.09 -3.05 30.07
CA LEU A 24 -16.73 -4.28 29.37
C LEU A 24 -17.17 -5.55 30.09
N TYR A 25 -16.97 -5.60 31.40
CA TYR A 25 -17.34 -6.75 32.21
C TYR A 25 -18.85 -7.06 32.14
N HIS A 26 -19.67 -6.03 32.24
CA HIS A 26 -21.11 -6.13 32.15
C HIS A 26 -21.58 -6.48 30.72
N LEU A 27 -20.99 -5.85 29.71
CA LEU A 27 -21.31 -6.17 28.31
C LEU A 27 -21.05 -7.66 28.01
N LYS A 28 -19.88 -8.19 28.37
CA LYS A 28 -19.55 -9.61 28.14
C LYS A 28 -20.55 -10.54 28.81
N ARG A 29 -20.96 -10.25 30.05
CA ARG A 29 -22.00 -11.02 30.74
C ARG A 29 -23.33 -10.94 29.99
N SER A 30 -23.77 -9.76 29.60
CA SER A 30 -25.06 -9.60 28.92
C SER A 30 -25.04 -10.20 27.51
N ILE A 31 -23.96 -10.06 26.74
CA ILE A 31 -23.79 -10.73 25.45
C ILE A 31 -23.93 -12.24 25.54
N GLN A 32 -23.40 -12.84 26.61
CA GLN A 32 -23.43 -14.29 26.83
C GLN A 32 -24.85 -14.87 26.87
N TYR A 33 -25.88 -14.13 27.34
CA TYR A 33 -27.20 -14.64 27.56
C TYR A 33 -28.30 -14.01 26.70
N ALA A 34 -28.06 -12.86 26.09
CA ALA A 34 -29.07 -12.17 25.31
C ALA A 34 -29.48 -12.93 24.03
N SER A 35 -30.77 -12.89 23.72
CA SER A 35 -31.34 -13.42 22.47
C SER A 35 -31.30 -12.39 21.35
N GLN A 36 -31.27 -11.07 21.68
CA GLN A 36 -31.04 -9.98 20.76
C GLN A 36 -30.17 -8.93 21.44
N ILE A 37 -29.28 -8.35 20.63
CA ILE A 37 -28.30 -7.34 21.05
C ILE A 37 -28.40 -6.16 20.09
N ASP A 38 -28.76 -4.98 20.61
CA ASP A 38 -28.86 -3.75 19.87
C ASP A 38 -27.87 -2.75 20.45
N ILE A 39 -26.94 -2.29 19.64
CA ILE A 39 -25.89 -1.35 20.02
C ILE A 39 -26.05 -0.06 19.24
N ILE A 40 -26.09 1.06 19.94
CA ILE A 40 -26.07 2.39 19.34
C ILE A 40 -24.96 3.22 19.99
N VAL A 41 -23.96 3.59 19.20
CA VAL A 41 -22.78 4.35 19.65
C VAL A 41 -22.37 5.40 18.67
N ALA A 42 -21.86 6.53 19.18
CA ALA A 42 -21.46 7.66 18.35
C ALA A 42 -20.29 7.33 17.42
N PHE A 43 -19.39 6.44 17.87
CA PHE A 43 -18.26 5.97 17.08
C PHE A 43 -17.76 4.58 17.51
N LEU A 44 -17.06 3.93 16.60
CA LEU A 44 -16.40 2.62 16.79
C LEU A 44 -14.89 2.78 16.58
N MET A 45 -14.09 2.28 17.52
CA MET A 45 -12.66 2.12 17.39
C MET A 45 -12.31 0.62 17.29
N GLU A 46 -11.29 0.32 16.47
CA GLU A 46 -10.78 -1.04 16.27
C GLU A 46 -10.43 -1.73 17.61
N SER A 47 -9.79 -0.99 18.51
CA SER A 47 -9.40 -1.45 19.84
C SER A 47 -10.59 -1.96 20.67
N GLY A 48 -11.69 -1.22 20.68
CA GLY A 48 -12.90 -1.58 21.40
C GLY A 48 -13.66 -2.75 20.75
N VAL A 49 -13.74 -2.75 19.42
CA VAL A 49 -14.38 -3.88 18.69
C VAL A 49 -13.66 -5.19 18.97
N LYS A 50 -12.33 -5.23 18.96
CA LYS A 50 -11.55 -6.43 19.29
C LYS A 50 -11.84 -7.00 20.66
N MET A 51 -12.26 -6.20 21.61
CA MET A 51 -12.55 -6.65 22.99
C MET A 51 -13.84 -7.44 23.15
N ILE A 52 -14.82 -7.22 22.26
CA ILE A 52 -16.15 -7.83 22.33
C ILE A 52 -16.45 -8.74 21.14
N LEU A 53 -15.57 -8.81 20.15
CA LEU A 53 -15.80 -9.48 18.87
C LEU A 53 -16.09 -10.96 19.04
N ASP A 54 -15.28 -11.67 19.84
CA ASP A 54 -15.42 -13.10 20.07
C ASP A 54 -16.70 -13.41 20.87
N ASP A 55 -17.05 -12.56 21.84
CA ASP A 55 -18.29 -12.71 22.61
C ASP A 55 -19.51 -12.55 21.69
N ILE A 56 -19.49 -11.56 20.79
CA ILE A 56 -20.56 -11.38 19.77
C ILE A 56 -20.63 -12.56 18.82
N ARG A 57 -19.47 -13.10 18.36
CA ARG A 57 -19.44 -14.30 17.51
C ARG A 57 -20.12 -15.48 18.20
N ILE A 58 -19.78 -15.74 19.46
CA ILE A 58 -20.39 -16.80 20.27
C ILE A 58 -21.91 -16.58 20.42
N ALA A 59 -22.35 -15.32 20.62
CA ALA A 59 -23.78 -15.00 20.69
C ALA A 59 -24.50 -15.29 19.36
N LEU A 60 -23.92 -14.92 18.25
CA LEU A 60 -24.44 -15.22 16.90
C LEU A 60 -24.49 -16.73 16.63
N ASP A 61 -23.48 -17.49 17.06
CA ASP A 61 -23.43 -18.95 16.91
C ASP A 61 -24.54 -19.66 17.75
N ARG A 62 -24.96 -19.02 18.86
CA ARG A 62 -26.10 -19.44 19.68
C ARG A 62 -27.46 -19.05 19.06
N GLY A 63 -27.47 -18.22 18.00
CA GLY A 63 -28.67 -17.76 17.32
C GLY A 63 -29.20 -16.40 17.79
N ALA A 64 -28.38 -15.62 18.52
CA ALA A 64 -28.75 -14.26 18.89
C ALA A 64 -28.77 -13.34 17.65
N ARG A 65 -29.70 -12.39 17.61
CA ARG A 65 -29.75 -11.35 16.62
C ARG A 65 -28.88 -10.16 17.09
N VAL A 66 -28.02 -9.63 16.22
CA VAL A 66 -27.14 -8.50 16.55
C VAL A 66 -27.33 -7.38 15.54
N ARG A 67 -27.61 -6.17 16.05
CA ARG A 67 -27.77 -4.94 15.28
C ARG A 67 -26.83 -3.86 15.85
N ILE A 68 -26.11 -3.17 14.99
CA ILE A 68 -25.18 -2.09 15.39
C ILE A 68 -25.48 -0.85 14.56
N LEU A 69 -25.83 0.24 15.25
CA LEU A 69 -25.98 1.56 14.69
C LEU A 69 -24.84 2.46 15.16
N THR A 70 -24.08 3.00 14.25
CA THR A 70 -22.99 3.95 14.55
C THR A 70 -23.06 5.16 13.62
N GLY A 71 -22.21 6.16 13.88
CA GLY A 71 -22.10 7.34 13.05
C GLY A 71 -20.65 7.73 12.84
N ASN A 72 -20.45 8.84 12.14
CA ASN A 72 -19.12 9.44 11.96
C ASN A 72 -18.95 10.72 12.80
N TYR A 73 -19.21 10.62 14.10
CA TYR A 73 -19.02 11.77 14.99
C TYR A 73 -17.56 12.22 15.02
N LEU A 74 -17.31 13.45 14.59
CA LEU A 74 -15.96 14.04 14.46
C LEU A 74 -14.95 13.22 13.64
N GLY A 75 -15.42 12.34 12.77
CA GLY A 75 -14.53 11.46 11.98
C GLY A 75 -13.89 10.33 12.79
N ILE A 76 -14.35 10.02 14.01
CA ILE A 76 -13.66 9.11 14.93
C ILE A 76 -13.89 7.64 14.56
N THR A 77 -15.02 7.27 13.96
CA THR A 77 -15.26 5.87 13.58
C THR A 77 -14.17 5.39 12.62
N GLN A 78 -13.41 4.38 13.05
CA GLN A 78 -12.32 3.82 12.23
C GLN A 78 -12.84 2.88 11.14
N PRO A 79 -12.47 3.05 9.88
CA PRO A 79 -12.81 2.08 8.83
C PRO A 79 -12.41 0.65 9.19
N SER A 80 -11.24 0.47 9.78
CA SER A 80 -10.76 -0.86 10.22
C SER A 80 -11.68 -1.52 11.24
N ALA A 81 -12.36 -0.76 12.11
CA ALA A 81 -13.37 -1.30 13.04
C ALA A 81 -14.57 -1.88 12.30
N LEU A 82 -15.05 -1.16 11.28
CA LEU A 82 -16.18 -1.59 10.46
C LEU A 82 -15.81 -2.83 9.59
N TYR A 83 -14.63 -2.78 8.94
CA TYR A 83 -14.12 -3.92 8.18
C TYR A 83 -13.90 -5.16 9.06
N LEU A 84 -13.45 -4.97 10.31
CA LEU A 84 -13.26 -6.07 11.26
C LEU A 84 -14.59 -6.76 11.57
N ILE A 85 -15.66 -5.99 11.83
CA ILE A 85 -17.00 -6.53 12.04
C ILE A 85 -17.49 -7.30 10.80
N ARG A 86 -17.36 -6.71 9.62
CA ARG A 86 -17.79 -7.35 8.35
C ARG A 86 -16.99 -8.62 8.05
N ARG A 87 -15.67 -8.59 8.25
CA ARG A 87 -14.78 -9.72 8.00
C ARG A 87 -15.09 -10.91 8.93
N GLU A 88 -15.22 -10.65 10.21
CA GLU A 88 -15.28 -11.70 11.22
C GLU A 88 -16.72 -12.20 11.49
N LEU A 89 -17.70 -11.33 11.29
CA LEU A 89 -19.10 -11.66 11.61
C LEU A 89 -20.00 -11.73 10.36
N GLY A 90 -19.55 -11.16 9.22
CA GLY A 90 -20.27 -11.18 7.94
C GLY A 90 -21.61 -10.46 8.00
N ASP A 91 -22.57 -10.96 7.22
CA ASP A 91 -23.95 -10.45 7.15
C ASP A 91 -24.83 -10.89 8.33
N ARG A 92 -24.26 -11.63 9.29
CA ARG A 92 -24.97 -12.03 10.53
C ARG A 92 -25.23 -10.86 11.47
N VAL A 93 -24.49 -9.74 11.30
CA VAL A 93 -24.68 -8.48 12.00
C VAL A 93 -25.29 -7.47 11.07
N ASP A 94 -26.46 -6.89 11.42
CA ASP A 94 -27.05 -5.75 10.72
C ASP A 94 -26.32 -4.49 11.19
N LEU A 95 -25.30 -4.07 10.41
CA LEU A 95 -24.45 -2.93 10.71
C LEU A 95 -24.91 -1.74 9.86
N ARG A 96 -25.29 -0.65 10.54
CA ARG A 96 -25.80 0.54 9.89
C ARG A 96 -25.08 1.82 10.31
N PHE A 97 -25.14 2.80 9.43
CA PHE A 97 -24.57 4.12 9.66
C PHE A 97 -25.69 5.16 9.71
N TYR A 98 -25.66 6.04 10.71
CA TYR A 98 -26.60 7.16 10.83
C TYR A 98 -26.39 8.14 9.68
N ASP A 99 -27.45 8.49 8.95
CA ASP A 99 -27.39 9.24 7.69
C ASP A 99 -28.24 10.54 7.71
N GLU A 100 -28.14 11.33 8.79
CA GLU A 100 -28.72 12.67 8.82
C GLU A 100 -27.63 13.73 9.05
N SER A 101 -27.24 14.44 8.00
CA SER A 101 -26.17 15.45 8.06
C SER A 101 -26.47 16.70 8.91
N ARG A 102 -27.74 16.93 9.26
CA ARG A 102 -28.20 18.14 9.99
C ARG A 102 -28.35 17.95 11.49
N ARG A 103 -28.19 16.71 11.99
CA ARG A 103 -28.33 16.39 13.42
C ARG A 103 -27.05 15.75 13.94
N SER A 104 -26.57 16.22 15.09
CA SER A 104 -25.47 15.58 15.79
C SER A 104 -25.89 14.21 16.29
N PHE A 105 -25.11 13.17 15.96
CA PHE A 105 -25.35 11.80 16.41
C PHE A 105 -24.33 11.46 17.50
N HIS A 106 -24.79 11.41 18.78
CA HIS A 106 -23.89 11.16 19.91
C HIS A 106 -24.48 10.23 20.99
N PRO A 107 -25.39 9.28 20.65
CA PRO A 107 -25.89 8.32 21.63
C PRO A 107 -24.84 7.27 22.00
N LYS A 108 -25.01 6.68 23.20
CA LYS A 108 -24.26 5.50 23.62
C LYS A 108 -25.18 4.67 24.49
N ALA A 109 -25.73 3.61 23.90
CA ALA A 109 -26.56 2.64 24.62
C ALA A 109 -26.33 1.24 24.06
N TYR A 110 -26.46 0.27 24.94
CA TYR A 110 -26.33 -1.16 24.67
C TYR A 110 -27.56 -1.86 25.23
N ILE A 111 -28.40 -2.40 24.34
CA ILE A 111 -29.69 -2.99 24.68
C ILE A 111 -29.59 -4.51 24.51
N PHE A 112 -29.87 -5.23 25.58
CA PHE A 112 -29.84 -6.68 25.62
C PHE A 112 -31.22 -7.21 25.92
N HIS A 113 -31.77 -8.05 25.05
CA HIS A 113 -33.08 -8.65 25.21
C HIS A 113 -32.98 -10.12 25.61
N TYR A 114 -33.75 -10.51 26.60
CA TYR A 114 -33.85 -11.89 27.18
C TYR A 114 -35.30 -12.38 27.14
N GLY A 115 -35.87 -12.46 25.95
CA GLY A 115 -37.31 -12.69 25.76
C GLY A 115 -38.12 -11.41 26.04
N GLU A 116 -38.96 -11.41 27.08
CA GLU A 116 -39.82 -10.25 27.42
C GLU A 116 -39.10 -9.18 28.26
N ARG A 117 -37.91 -9.47 28.78
CA ARG A 117 -37.15 -8.53 29.59
C ARG A 117 -35.95 -8.00 28.85
N SER A 118 -35.53 -6.76 29.21
CA SER A 118 -34.37 -6.12 28.64
C SER A 118 -33.50 -5.45 29.71
N GLU A 119 -32.20 -5.45 29.46
CA GLU A 119 -31.20 -4.64 30.17
C GLU A 119 -30.64 -3.60 29.21
N ILE A 120 -30.60 -2.33 29.60
CA ILE A 120 -30.15 -1.22 28.76
C ILE A 120 -29.06 -0.49 29.51
N TYR A 121 -27.84 -0.57 29.02
CA TYR A 121 -26.71 0.23 29.53
C TYR A 121 -26.65 1.54 28.78
N ILE A 122 -26.76 2.66 29.50
CA ILE A 122 -26.79 4.01 28.95
C ILE A 122 -25.74 4.83 29.67
N GLY A 123 -24.93 5.58 28.91
CA GLY A 123 -23.90 6.41 29.54
C GLY A 123 -22.99 7.13 28.57
N SER A 124 -21.73 7.28 28.97
CA SER A 124 -20.73 8.03 28.20
C SER A 124 -19.85 7.12 27.31
N SER A 125 -19.87 5.78 27.50
CA SER A 125 -18.94 4.86 26.87
C SER A 125 -19.26 4.55 25.41
N ASN A 126 -18.37 4.91 24.50
CA ASN A 126 -18.33 4.40 23.12
C ASN A 126 -17.59 3.04 23.06
N ILE A 127 -17.55 2.40 21.89
CA ILE A 127 -16.76 1.18 21.68
C ILE A 127 -15.31 1.59 21.36
N SER A 128 -14.54 1.85 22.42
CA SER A 128 -13.09 2.04 22.41
C SER A 128 -12.50 1.29 23.61
N LYS A 129 -11.22 0.91 23.55
CA LYS A 129 -10.56 0.21 24.65
C LYS A 129 -10.64 1.02 25.94
N SER A 130 -10.24 2.29 25.88
CA SER A 130 -10.23 3.18 27.03
C SER A 130 -11.63 3.34 27.66
N ALA A 131 -12.67 3.58 26.85
CA ALA A 131 -14.03 3.75 27.35
C ALA A 131 -14.63 2.46 27.95
N LEU A 132 -14.21 1.30 27.47
CA LEU A 132 -14.70 0.02 27.97
C LEU A 132 -13.93 -0.49 29.21
N THR A 133 -12.70 0.03 29.48
CA THR A 133 -11.80 -0.52 30.52
C THR A 133 -11.24 0.55 31.47
N SER A 134 -10.28 1.36 31.02
CA SER A 134 -9.45 2.20 31.88
C SER A 134 -9.94 3.63 32.05
N GLY A 135 -10.89 4.06 31.20
CA GLY A 135 -11.46 5.41 31.24
C GLY A 135 -12.39 5.64 32.42
N ILE A 136 -12.49 6.89 32.86
CA ILE A 136 -13.54 7.31 33.81
C ILE A 136 -14.81 7.56 33.02
N GLU A 137 -15.66 6.55 32.96
CA GLU A 137 -16.92 6.56 32.24
C GLU A 137 -18.08 6.27 33.18
N TRP A 138 -19.16 7.00 33.01
CA TRP A 138 -20.37 6.81 33.80
C TRP A 138 -21.44 6.12 32.97
N ASN A 139 -21.85 4.95 33.43
CA ASN A 139 -22.92 4.17 32.81
C ASN A 139 -23.94 3.74 33.84
N TYR A 140 -25.18 3.65 33.41
CA TYR A 140 -26.29 3.18 34.21
C TYR A 140 -26.99 2.00 33.50
N CYS A 141 -27.32 0.94 34.24
CA CYS A 141 -28.09 -0.19 33.74
C CYS A 141 -29.56 -0.03 34.12
N LEU A 142 -30.40 0.17 33.12
CA LEU A 142 -31.86 0.18 33.24
C LEU A 142 -32.41 -1.23 32.99
N HIS A 143 -33.27 -1.69 33.90
CA HIS A 143 -33.95 -2.98 33.78
C HIS A 143 -35.43 -2.79 33.45
N SER A 144 -35.90 -3.37 32.34
CA SER A 144 -37.31 -3.24 31.91
C SER A 144 -38.35 -3.76 32.93
N GLU A 145 -37.94 -4.68 33.81
CA GLU A 145 -38.81 -5.18 34.87
C GLU A 145 -39.08 -4.13 35.99
N ARG A 146 -38.14 -3.17 36.15
CA ARG A 146 -38.23 -2.12 37.18
C ARG A 146 -38.82 -0.82 36.63
N ASP A 147 -38.50 -0.50 35.38
CA ASP A 147 -38.97 0.70 34.69
C ASP A 147 -39.30 0.35 33.22
N PRO A 148 -40.48 -0.23 32.97
CA PRO A 148 -40.86 -0.66 31.62
C PRO A 148 -41.12 0.56 30.67
N GLU A 149 -41.57 1.70 31.21
CA GLU A 149 -41.87 2.88 30.39
C GLU A 149 -40.58 3.48 29.79
N SER A 150 -39.57 3.71 30.62
CA SER A 150 -38.30 4.21 30.15
C SER A 150 -37.61 3.20 29.21
N ALA A 151 -37.63 1.92 29.53
CA ALA A 151 -37.06 0.87 28.69
C ALA A 151 -37.74 0.82 27.31
N GLY A 152 -39.09 0.90 27.28
CA GLY A 152 -39.85 0.96 26.04
C GLY A 152 -39.44 2.20 25.18
N SER A 153 -39.36 3.36 25.81
CA SER A 153 -38.97 4.59 25.12
C SER A 153 -37.58 4.50 24.47
N PHE A 154 -36.59 3.86 25.12
CA PHE A 154 -35.26 3.67 24.53
C PHE A 154 -35.28 2.65 23.39
N CYS A 155 -36.02 1.55 23.49
CA CYS A 155 -36.18 0.59 22.42
C CYS A 155 -36.88 1.19 21.20
N ASP A 156 -37.94 1.95 21.39
CA ASP A 156 -38.68 2.62 20.32
C ASP A 156 -37.79 3.68 19.63
N ALA A 157 -37.02 4.45 20.39
CA ALA A 157 -36.07 5.41 19.84
C ALA A 157 -34.94 4.73 19.05
N PHE A 158 -34.43 3.59 19.53
CA PHE A 158 -33.46 2.81 18.77
C PHE A 158 -34.07 2.31 17.46
N GLU A 159 -35.28 1.75 17.50
CA GLU A 159 -35.94 1.21 16.32
C GLU A 159 -36.19 2.28 15.27
N ASP A 160 -36.67 3.47 15.69
CA ASP A 160 -36.89 4.62 14.79
C ASP A 160 -35.59 5.06 14.11
N LEU A 161 -34.51 5.27 14.87
CA LEU A 161 -33.20 5.66 14.33
C LEU A 161 -32.64 4.56 13.41
N PHE A 162 -32.81 3.29 13.78
CA PHE A 162 -32.26 2.17 13.02
C PHE A 162 -32.99 1.96 11.69
N GLN A 163 -34.33 2.08 11.67
CA GLN A 163 -35.13 1.84 10.46
C GLN A 163 -35.25 3.06 9.55
N ASN A 164 -35.43 4.26 10.14
CA ASN A 164 -35.86 5.44 9.41
C ASN A 164 -34.73 6.44 9.15
N HIS A 165 -33.61 6.37 9.94
CA HIS A 165 -32.55 7.39 9.93
C HIS A 165 -31.14 6.81 9.73
N SER A 166 -31.08 5.60 9.19
CA SER A 166 -29.79 4.93 8.94
C SER A 166 -29.74 4.22 7.58
N VAL A 167 -28.54 4.05 7.09
CA VAL A 167 -28.23 3.28 5.88
C VAL A 167 -27.46 2.03 6.25
N MET A 168 -27.75 0.91 5.55
CA MET A 168 -26.96 -0.31 5.70
C MET A 168 -25.55 -0.09 5.17
N LEU A 169 -24.53 -0.44 5.93
CA LEU A 169 -23.15 -0.42 5.47
C LEU A 169 -22.86 -1.65 4.62
N ASP A 170 -23.17 -1.58 3.33
CA ASP A 170 -22.70 -2.55 2.36
C ASP A 170 -21.23 -2.29 1.99
N ASP A 171 -20.66 -3.17 1.14
CA ASP A 171 -19.27 -3.07 0.72
C ASP A 171 -18.95 -1.76 0.00
N LYS A 172 -19.89 -1.20 -0.75
CA LYS A 172 -19.72 0.04 -1.52
C LYS A 172 -19.66 1.26 -0.59
N GLU A 173 -20.59 1.35 0.37
CA GLU A 173 -20.61 2.44 1.34
C GLU A 173 -19.40 2.34 2.28
N LEU A 174 -18.97 1.12 2.65
CA LEU A 174 -17.79 0.90 3.47
C LEU A 174 -16.50 1.32 2.73
N GLU A 175 -16.35 0.96 1.46
CA GLU A 175 -15.23 1.37 0.62
C GLU A 175 -15.19 2.89 0.43
N LYS A 176 -16.34 3.49 0.12
CA LYS A 176 -16.48 4.95 -0.01
C LYS A 176 -16.09 5.67 1.28
N TYR A 177 -16.58 5.19 2.42
CA TYR A 177 -16.23 5.73 3.72
C TYR A 177 -14.73 5.63 3.99
N SER A 178 -14.13 4.46 3.77
CA SER A 178 -12.69 4.24 3.97
C SER A 178 -11.82 5.14 3.10
N LYS A 179 -12.19 5.38 1.83
CA LYS A 179 -11.44 6.24 0.90
C LYS A 179 -11.48 7.73 1.28
N THR A 180 -12.56 8.16 1.93
CA THR A 180 -12.74 9.56 2.33
C THR A 180 -12.33 9.82 3.78
N TRP A 181 -12.04 8.78 4.54
CA TRP A 181 -11.70 8.91 5.95
C TRP A 181 -10.26 9.39 6.16
N HIS A 182 -10.11 10.44 6.95
CA HIS A 182 -8.84 10.98 7.42
C HIS A 182 -8.77 10.83 8.93
N LYS A 183 -7.58 10.51 9.45
CA LYS A 183 -7.38 10.40 10.89
C LYS A 183 -7.54 11.79 11.56
N PRO A 184 -8.57 12.02 12.40
CA PRO A 184 -8.76 13.31 13.04
C PRO A 184 -7.62 13.67 14.00
N ALA A 185 -7.33 14.96 14.16
CA ALA A 185 -6.30 15.44 15.09
C ALA A 185 -6.55 15.00 16.54
N VAL A 186 -7.79 14.86 16.94
CA VAL A 186 -8.22 14.39 18.28
C VAL A 186 -7.71 12.96 18.59
N PHE A 187 -7.35 12.16 17.58
CA PHE A 187 -6.80 10.82 17.80
C PHE A 187 -5.46 10.81 18.53
N ARG A 188 -4.69 11.89 18.52
CA ARG A 188 -3.43 11.96 19.29
C ARG A 188 -3.67 11.76 20.77
N ASP A 189 -4.72 12.37 21.29
CA ASP A 189 -5.10 12.26 22.70
C ASP A 189 -5.69 10.88 22.99
N PHE A 190 -6.56 10.38 22.10
CA PHE A 190 -7.13 9.03 22.24
C PHE A 190 -6.07 7.93 22.20
N GLU A 191 -5.11 7.97 21.27
CA GLU A 191 -4.04 6.96 21.20
C GLU A 191 -3.17 6.95 22.47
N TRP A 192 -2.93 8.11 23.07
CA TRP A 192 -2.21 8.17 24.33
C TRP A 192 -2.97 7.42 25.44
N TYR A 193 -4.29 7.62 25.54
CA TYR A 193 -5.13 6.90 26.51
C TYR A 193 -5.27 5.41 26.16
N GLU A 194 -5.36 5.06 24.88
CA GLU A 194 -5.50 3.67 24.41
C GLU A 194 -4.21 2.84 24.67
N THR A 195 -3.03 3.47 24.63
CA THR A 195 -1.73 2.82 24.85
C THR A 195 -1.21 2.96 26.28
N ALA A 196 -1.71 3.92 27.05
CA ALA A 196 -1.35 4.10 28.44
C ALA A 196 -1.85 2.90 29.28
N GLY A 197 -0.93 2.13 29.86
CA GLY A 197 -1.28 0.99 30.70
C GLY A 197 -1.39 -0.35 30.00
N GLU A 198 -0.99 -0.49 28.72
CA GLU A 198 -1.10 -1.77 27.96
C GLU A 198 -0.57 -3.00 28.71
N GLU A 199 0.52 -2.89 29.47
CA GLU A 199 1.06 -4.02 30.24
C GLU A 199 0.18 -4.39 31.43
N LYS A 200 -0.35 -3.40 32.17
CA LYS A 200 -1.22 -3.62 33.33
C LYS A 200 -2.61 -4.09 32.91
N ASP A 201 -3.15 -3.50 31.84
CA ASP A 201 -4.47 -3.85 31.33
C ASP A 201 -4.49 -5.27 30.75
N ALA A 202 -3.42 -5.70 30.07
CA ALA A 202 -3.30 -7.05 29.54
C ALA A 202 -3.25 -8.12 30.64
N GLU A 203 -2.63 -7.82 31.81
CA GLU A 203 -2.64 -8.70 32.97
C GLU A 203 -4.00 -8.74 33.67
N LEU A 204 -4.64 -7.59 33.87
CA LEU A 204 -5.93 -7.46 34.54
C LEU A 204 -7.09 -8.07 33.74
N LEU A 205 -7.08 -7.94 32.42
CA LEU A 205 -8.18 -8.34 31.54
C LEU A 205 -7.95 -9.69 30.85
N PHE A 206 -6.83 -10.37 31.13
CA PHE A 206 -6.45 -11.65 30.50
C PHE A 206 -6.51 -11.59 28.96
N LEU A 207 -6.20 -10.42 28.37
CA LEU A 207 -6.21 -10.23 26.93
C LEU A 207 -5.06 -11.02 26.28
N PRO A 208 -5.31 -11.72 25.19
CA PRO A 208 -4.26 -12.46 24.50
C PRO A 208 -3.22 -11.49 23.94
N ARG A 209 -1.94 -11.74 24.22
CA ARG A 209 -0.78 -11.00 23.67
C ARG A 209 -0.46 -11.46 22.24
N GLU A 210 -1.46 -11.66 21.43
CA GLU A 210 -1.29 -12.13 20.07
C GLU A 210 -1.09 -10.97 19.12
N ILE A 211 -0.15 -11.13 18.16
CA ILE A 211 -0.02 -10.18 17.06
C ILE A 211 -1.26 -10.34 16.18
N GLN A 212 -2.03 -9.28 16.05
CA GLN A 212 -3.24 -9.23 15.25
C GLN A 212 -3.10 -8.22 14.11
N PRO A 213 -3.80 -8.42 12.98
CA PRO A 213 -3.87 -7.43 11.93
C PRO A 213 -4.48 -6.13 12.48
N ARG A 214 -4.05 -4.99 11.92
CA ARG A 214 -4.49 -3.67 12.37
C ARG A 214 -4.63 -2.68 11.22
N GLY A 215 -5.52 -1.70 11.39
CA GLY A 215 -5.74 -0.63 10.44
C GLY A 215 -5.96 -1.15 9.02
N VAL A 216 -5.21 -0.62 8.08
CA VAL A 216 -5.30 -0.96 6.64
C VAL A 216 -5.00 -2.44 6.32
N GLN A 217 -4.35 -3.18 7.23
CA GLN A 217 -4.17 -4.62 7.04
C GLN A 217 -5.51 -5.37 7.14
N ILE A 218 -6.41 -4.94 8.02
CA ILE A 218 -7.76 -5.52 8.13
C ILE A 218 -8.56 -5.26 6.87
N GLU A 219 -8.50 -4.04 6.33
CA GLU A 219 -9.13 -3.67 5.07
C GLU A 219 -8.63 -4.54 3.91
N ALA A 220 -7.29 -4.70 3.80
CA ALA A 220 -6.66 -5.50 2.75
C ALA A 220 -6.99 -6.99 2.88
N LEU A 221 -7.01 -7.54 4.09
CA LEU A 221 -7.40 -8.94 4.34
C LEU A 221 -8.85 -9.19 3.93
N TYR A 222 -9.76 -8.30 4.29
CA TYR A 222 -11.16 -8.38 3.87
C TYR A 222 -11.29 -8.39 2.35
N ALA A 223 -10.59 -7.47 1.67
CA ALA A 223 -10.60 -7.37 0.22
C ALA A 223 -10.03 -8.64 -0.47
N LEU A 224 -8.96 -9.22 0.08
CA LEU A 224 -8.37 -10.47 -0.40
C LEU A 224 -9.31 -11.67 -0.19
N GLU A 225 -9.93 -11.79 0.98
CA GLU A 225 -10.89 -12.85 1.28
C GLU A 225 -12.11 -12.77 0.36
N LYS A 226 -12.64 -11.57 0.16
CA LYS A 226 -13.75 -11.31 -0.77
C LYS A 226 -13.37 -11.71 -2.19
N SER A 227 -12.21 -11.27 -2.68
CA SER A 227 -11.71 -11.59 -4.02
C SER A 227 -11.58 -13.11 -4.24
N ARG A 228 -11.08 -13.86 -3.24
CA ARG A 228 -11.04 -15.33 -3.27
C ARG A 228 -12.45 -15.95 -3.29
N GLY A 229 -13.37 -15.41 -2.49
CA GLY A 229 -14.78 -15.85 -2.49
C GLY A 229 -15.47 -15.66 -3.85
N GLU A 230 -15.02 -14.68 -4.63
CA GLU A 230 -15.48 -14.43 -6.01
C GLU A 230 -14.75 -15.29 -7.06
N GLY A 231 -13.81 -16.16 -6.64
CA GLY A 231 -13.13 -17.14 -7.49
C GLY A 231 -11.76 -16.70 -8.01
N ALA A 232 -11.20 -15.59 -7.52
CA ALA A 232 -9.87 -15.16 -7.91
C ALA A 232 -8.80 -16.14 -7.35
N GLN A 233 -7.87 -16.54 -8.22
CA GLN A 233 -6.72 -17.37 -7.84
C GLN A 233 -5.43 -16.57 -7.70
N ARG A 234 -5.43 -15.31 -8.14
CA ARG A 234 -4.29 -14.40 -8.10
C ARG A 234 -4.77 -13.02 -7.68
N ALA A 235 -3.93 -12.30 -6.95
CA ALA A 235 -4.19 -10.91 -6.59
C ALA A 235 -2.90 -10.11 -6.48
N LEU A 236 -3.00 -8.82 -6.79
CA LEU A 236 -1.96 -7.83 -6.53
C LEU A 236 -2.43 -6.87 -5.45
N VAL A 237 -1.69 -6.77 -4.36
CA VAL A 237 -1.90 -5.71 -3.36
C VAL A 237 -0.86 -4.62 -3.57
N GLN A 238 -1.35 -3.44 -3.87
CA GLN A 238 -0.54 -2.25 -4.01
C GLN A 238 -0.59 -1.45 -2.70
N ALA A 239 0.52 -1.37 -1.99
CA ALA A 239 0.54 -0.67 -0.70
C ALA A 239 1.89 0.02 -0.46
N ALA A 240 1.83 1.28 -0.02
CA ALA A 240 3.02 2.10 0.26
C ALA A 240 4.03 1.39 1.15
N THR A 241 5.31 1.76 1.02
CA THR A 241 6.37 1.23 1.89
C THR A 241 6.12 1.64 3.34
N GLY A 242 6.23 0.69 4.27
CA GLY A 242 6.04 0.95 5.71
C GLY A 242 4.67 0.53 6.27
N VAL A 243 3.65 0.25 5.43
CA VAL A 243 2.30 -0.16 5.90
C VAL A 243 2.22 -1.60 6.42
N GLY A 244 3.29 -2.39 6.32
CA GLY A 244 3.36 -3.75 6.86
C GLY A 244 2.92 -4.85 5.90
N LYS A 245 3.22 -4.74 4.59
CA LYS A 245 2.92 -5.75 3.55
C LYS A 245 3.33 -7.18 3.93
N THR A 246 4.49 -7.34 4.54
CA THR A 246 5.01 -8.66 4.93
C THR A 246 4.14 -9.33 5.99
N TYR A 247 3.67 -8.56 7.00
CA TYR A 247 2.70 -9.06 7.98
C TYR A 247 1.34 -9.36 7.35
N LEU A 248 0.89 -8.52 6.41
CA LEU A 248 -0.32 -8.79 5.63
C LEU A 248 -0.24 -10.18 4.96
N ALA A 249 0.86 -10.47 4.26
CA ALA A 249 1.08 -11.78 3.63
C ALA A 249 1.13 -12.92 4.65
N ALA A 250 1.74 -12.69 5.82
CA ALA A 250 1.79 -13.70 6.88
C ALA A 250 0.40 -14.01 7.42
N PHE A 251 -0.45 -13.00 7.65
CA PHE A 251 -1.84 -13.18 8.10
C PHE A 251 -2.70 -13.85 7.02
N ASP A 252 -2.62 -13.37 5.78
CA ASP A 252 -3.45 -13.89 4.69
C ASP A 252 -3.13 -15.35 4.35
N SER A 253 -1.86 -15.73 4.46
CA SER A 253 -1.41 -17.11 4.22
C SER A 253 -1.55 -18.04 5.43
N ALA A 254 -1.98 -17.55 6.61
CA ALA A 254 -1.94 -18.33 7.85
C ALA A 254 -2.78 -19.62 7.81
N ALA A 255 -3.87 -19.62 7.05
CA ALA A 255 -4.76 -20.78 6.87
C ALA A 255 -4.23 -21.83 5.90
N TYR A 256 -3.13 -21.56 5.16
CA TYR A 256 -2.57 -22.47 4.17
C TYR A 256 -1.42 -23.28 4.76
N GLU A 257 -1.39 -24.57 4.46
CA GLU A 257 -0.37 -25.49 5.02
C GLU A 257 1.01 -25.23 4.42
N ARG A 258 1.09 -25.17 3.08
CA ARG A 258 2.34 -25.03 2.34
C ARG A 258 2.45 -23.67 1.65
N VAL A 259 3.41 -22.86 2.10
CA VAL A 259 3.59 -21.48 1.65
C VAL A 259 4.98 -21.26 1.06
N LEU A 260 5.05 -20.59 -0.08
CA LEU A 260 6.29 -20.10 -0.69
C LEU A 260 6.32 -18.58 -0.65
N PHE A 261 7.36 -18.00 -0.06
CA PHE A 261 7.63 -16.57 -0.10
C PHE A 261 8.86 -16.29 -0.97
N VAL A 262 8.68 -15.49 -2.02
CA VAL A 262 9.71 -15.18 -3.01
C VAL A 262 10.10 -13.72 -2.95
N ALA A 263 11.40 -13.44 -2.85
CA ALA A 263 11.95 -12.09 -2.94
C ALA A 263 13.34 -12.11 -3.60
N HIS A 264 13.84 -10.97 -4.00
CA HIS A 264 15.13 -10.90 -4.69
C HIS A 264 16.33 -10.74 -3.74
N ARG A 265 16.13 -10.33 -2.48
CA ARG A 265 17.19 -10.13 -1.47
C ARG A 265 17.04 -11.06 -0.27
N GLU A 266 18.18 -11.55 0.23
CA GLU A 266 18.22 -12.43 1.41
C GLU A 266 17.70 -11.76 2.69
N GLU A 267 17.94 -10.45 2.83
CA GLU A 267 17.49 -9.66 3.99
C GLU A 267 15.98 -9.61 4.09
N ILE A 268 15.30 -9.43 2.95
CA ILE A 268 13.82 -9.45 2.89
C ILE A 268 13.30 -10.81 3.33
N LEU A 269 13.94 -11.90 2.86
CA LEU A 269 13.57 -13.28 3.23
C LEU A 269 13.71 -13.53 4.73
N LYS A 270 14.79 -13.04 5.36
CA LYS A 270 15.02 -13.18 6.80
C LYS A 270 13.99 -12.40 7.62
N GLN A 271 13.63 -11.19 7.17
CA GLN A 271 12.59 -10.38 7.83
C GLN A 271 11.20 -11.00 7.67
N ALA A 272 10.90 -11.50 6.47
CA ALA A 272 9.65 -12.21 6.22
C ALA A 272 9.54 -13.44 7.11
N ALA A 273 10.62 -14.21 7.27
CA ALA A 273 10.63 -15.37 8.15
C ALA A 273 10.25 -15.02 9.60
N LYS A 274 10.80 -13.93 10.16
CA LYS A 274 10.43 -13.45 11.50
C LYS A 274 8.95 -13.07 11.58
N ALA A 275 8.42 -12.37 10.58
CA ALA A 275 7.01 -11.97 10.56
C ALA A 275 6.09 -13.20 10.49
N PHE A 276 6.43 -14.19 9.67
CA PHE A 276 5.67 -15.43 9.54
C PHE A 276 5.75 -16.29 10.81
N GLU A 277 6.93 -16.39 11.45
CA GLU A 277 7.13 -17.07 12.73
C GLU A 277 6.24 -16.46 13.81
N HIS A 278 6.19 -15.13 13.92
CA HIS A 278 5.34 -14.43 14.86
C HIS A 278 3.84 -14.68 14.64
N VAL A 279 3.38 -14.67 13.38
CA VAL A 279 1.96 -14.84 13.05
C VAL A 279 1.54 -16.29 13.14
N ARG A 280 2.34 -17.21 12.59
CA ARG A 280 2.02 -18.66 12.58
C ARG A 280 2.37 -19.38 13.88
N LYS A 281 3.13 -18.74 14.77
CA LYS A 281 3.67 -19.32 16.02
C LYS A 281 4.39 -20.66 15.77
N SER A 282 5.12 -20.75 14.67
CA SER A 282 5.82 -21.95 14.21
C SER A 282 7.15 -21.57 13.59
N ASP A 283 8.19 -22.35 13.90
CA ASP A 283 9.52 -22.28 13.34
C ASP A 283 9.74 -23.29 12.18
N ASP A 284 8.63 -23.90 11.69
CA ASP A 284 8.67 -24.83 10.56
C ASP A 284 8.84 -24.11 9.23
N TYR A 285 9.98 -23.44 9.08
CA TYR A 285 10.35 -22.77 7.83
C TYR A 285 11.75 -23.12 7.36
N GLY A 286 12.00 -22.90 6.08
CA GLY A 286 13.28 -23.15 5.42
C GLY A 286 13.68 -22.03 4.47
N PHE A 287 15.00 -21.84 4.30
CA PHE A 287 15.56 -20.90 3.34
C PHE A 287 16.07 -21.61 2.09
N PHE A 288 15.75 -21.04 0.92
CA PHE A 288 16.19 -21.52 -0.37
C PHE A 288 16.92 -20.42 -1.15
N TYR A 289 18.15 -20.09 -0.72
CA TYR A 289 19.03 -19.12 -1.39
C TYR A 289 20.51 -19.47 -1.16
N GLY A 290 21.40 -18.96 -2.01
CA GLY A 290 22.83 -19.19 -1.91
C GLY A 290 23.19 -20.67 -1.75
N LYS A 291 23.88 -21.01 -0.67
CA LYS A 291 24.21 -22.38 -0.28
C LYS A 291 23.10 -23.07 0.54
N ARG A 292 22.12 -22.34 1.02
CA ARG A 292 21.00 -22.87 1.80
C ARG A 292 19.92 -23.38 0.85
N LYS A 293 19.64 -24.68 0.87
CA LYS A 293 18.69 -25.34 -0.04
C LYS A 293 17.75 -26.26 0.75
N LYS A 294 17.09 -25.69 1.80
CA LYS A 294 16.13 -26.47 2.58
C LYS A 294 14.82 -26.61 1.80
N THR A 295 14.34 -27.83 1.74
CA THR A 295 13.03 -28.23 1.20
C THR A 295 12.24 -28.96 2.28
N GLY A 296 10.98 -29.27 2.07
CA GLY A 296 10.18 -30.09 3.00
C GLY A 296 9.74 -29.38 4.28
N LYS A 297 9.73 -28.04 4.28
CA LYS A 297 9.21 -27.19 5.37
C LYS A 297 7.86 -26.60 4.99
N ALA A 298 7.02 -26.29 5.98
CA ALA A 298 5.71 -25.69 5.77
C ALA A 298 5.82 -24.33 5.05
N VAL A 299 6.80 -23.51 5.43
CA VAL A 299 7.07 -22.23 4.78
C VAL A 299 8.48 -22.22 4.17
N ILE A 300 8.58 -21.92 2.89
CA ILE A 300 9.86 -21.77 2.19
C ILE A 300 10.07 -20.31 1.81
N PHE A 301 11.20 -19.74 2.23
CA PHE A 301 11.66 -18.40 1.85
C PHE A 301 12.75 -18.54 0.78
N ALA A 302 12.41 -18.22 -0.46
CA ALA A 302 13.27 -18.44 -1.61
C ALA A 302 13.71 -17.15 -2.30
N SER A 303 15.01 -17.06 -2.67
CA SER A 303 15.43 -16.00 -3.56
C SER A 303 15.13 -16.34 -5.01
N VAL A 304 14.68 -15.36 -5.79
CA VAL A 304 14.44 -15.51 -7.23
C VAL A 304 15.67 -16.04 -7.95
N ALA A 305 16.84 -15.48 -7.64
CA ALA A 305 18.13 -15.88 -8.24
C ALA A 305 18.47 -17.36 -8.01
N SER A 306 17.97 -17.96 -6.92
CA SER A 306 18.15 -19.39 -6.66
C SER A 306 17.01 -20.22 -7.23
N LEU A 307 15.76 -19.92 -6.86
CA LEU A 307 14.61 -20.74 -7.23
C LEU A 307 14.27 -20.66 -8.72
N GLY A 308 14.48 -19.51 -9.37
CA GLY A 308 14.17 -19.29 -10.79
C GLY A 308 15.10 -20.01 -11.77
N LYS A 309 16.05 -20.83 -11.27
CA LYS A 309 16.86 -21.73 -12.12
C LYS A 309 16.06 -22.98 -12.48
N ALA A 310 16.11 -23.39 -13.75
CA ALA A 310 15.36 -24.53 -14.26
C ALA A 310 15.63 -25.85 -13.50
N GLU A 311 16.83 -26.02 -12.94
CA GLU A 311 17.20 -27.22 -12.18
C GLU A 311 16.37 -27.42 -10.91
N TYR A 312 15.91 -26.32 -10.28
CA TYR A 312 15.13 -26.35 -9.03
C TYR A 312 13.63 -26.39 -9.25
N LEU A 313 13.16 -25.95 -10.42
CA LEU A 313 11.76 -26.05 -10.84
C LEU A 313 11.53 -27.43 -11.48
N SER A 314 11.53 -28.46 -10.64
CA SER A 314 11.46 -29.86 -11.08
C SER A 314 10.88 -30.73 -9.98
N GLU A 315 10.30 -31.88 -10.37
CA GLU A 315 9.74 -32.88 -9.46
C GLU A 315 10.72 -33.35 -8.37
N LYS A 316 12.04 -33.27 -8.63
CA LYS A 316 13.07 -33.64 -7.66
C LYS A 316 13.17 -32.70 -6.47
N TYR A 317 12.98 -31.40 -6.67
CA TYR A 317 13.12 -30.40 -5.61
C TYR A 317 11.77 -29.90 -5.14
N PHE A 318 10.94 -29.45 -6.06
CA PHE A 318 9.61 -28.92 -5.80
C PHE A 318 8.66 -29.31 -6.95
N PRO A 319 7.83 -30.34 -6.79
CA PRO A 319 6.68 -30.57 -7.67
C PRO A 319 5.84 -29.30 -7.91
N ALA A 320 5.17 -29.21 -9.03
CA ALA A 320 4.43 -28.01 -9.42
C ALA A 320 3.30 -27.65 -8.42
N ASP A 321 2.77 -28.61 -7.69
CA ASP A 321 1.74 -28.49 -6.67
C ASP A 321 2.29 -28.41 -5.22
N SER A 322 3.60 -28.16 -5.05
CA SER A 322 4.26 -28.16 -3.75
C SER A 322 3.73 -27.12 -2.78
N PHE A 323 3.10 -26.06 -3.26
CA PHE A 323 2.68 -24.92 -2.44
C PHE A 323 1.22 -24.59 -2.67
N ASP A 324 0.46 -24.44 -1.57
CA ASP A 324 -0.94 -23.97 -1.60
C ASP A 324 -1.01 -22.47 -1.85
N TYR A 325 -0.03 -21.72 -1.32
CA TYR A 325 0.00 -20.27 -1.34
C TYR A 325 1.39 -19.75 -1.73
N ILE A 326 1.43 -18.83 -2.68
CA ILE A 326 2.69 -18.19 -3.11
C ILE A 326 2.59 -16.68 -2.89
N VAL A 327 3.58 -16.12 -2.21
CA VAL A 327 3.79 -14.67 -2.08
C VAL A 327 4.97 -14.25 -2.92
N ILE A 328 4.80 -13.22 -3.73
CA ILE A 328 5.90 -12.58 -4.44
C ILE A 328 5.99 -11.13 -3.96
N ASP A 329 7.05 -10.83 -3.23
CA ASP A 329 7.32 -9.48 -2.75
C ASP A 329 8.07 -8.66 -3.80
N GLU A 330 7.87 -7.33 -3.78
CA GLU A 330 8.33 -6.37 -4.80
C GLU A 330 7.92 -6.83 -6.21
N PHE A 331 6.63 -7.08 -6.37
CA PHE A 331 6.03 -7.69 -7.55
C PHE A 331 6.28 -6.90 -8.86
N HIS A 332 6.68 -5.63 -8.78
CA HIS A 332 7.10 -4.85 -9.94
C HIS A 332 8.32 -5.45 -10.67
N HIS A 333 9.09 -6.34 -10.02
CA HIS A 333 10.15 -7.12 -10.66
C HIS A 333 9.64 -8.42 -11.32
N ALA A 334 8.37 -8.79 -11.16
CA ALA A 334 7.83 -10.08 -11.60
C ALA A 334 7.81 -10.28 -13.13
N VAL A 335 8.02 -9.25 -13.91
CA VAL A 335 8.18 -9.32 -15.37
C VAL A 335 9.52 -9.90 -15.82
N ASN A 336 10.49 -10.04 -14.92
CA ASN A 336 11.77 -10.68 -15.20
C ASN A 336 11.57 -12.18 -15.48
N GLU A 337 12.32 -12.72 -16.44
CA GLU A 337 12.23 -14.11 -16.88
C GLU A 337 12.32 -15.14 -15.73
N GLN A 338 13.15 -14.88 -14.71
CA GLN A 338 13.28 -15.78 -13.56
C GLN A 338 12.02 -15.80 -12.68
N TYR A 339 11.35 -14.68 -12.50
CA TYR A 339 10.08 -14.63 -11.80
C TYR A 339 8.97 -15.32 -12.58
N LEU A 340 8.90 -15.06 -13.88
CA LEU A 340 7.91 -15.69 -14.76
C LEU A 340 8.03 -17.21 -14.75
N ARG A 341 9.24 -17.75 -14.80
CA ARG A 341 9.45 -19.21 -14.66
C ARG A 341 8.86 -19.76 -13.37
N ILE A 342 9.00 -19.06 -12.25
CA ILE A 342 8.43 -19.47 -10.96
C ILE A 342 6.90 -19.45 -11.02
N VAL A 343 6.32 -18.34 -11.52
CA VAL A 343 4.86 -18.14 -11.62
C VAL A 343 4.22 -19.16 -12.58
N ASP A 344 4.88 -19.47 -13.70
CA ASP A 344 4.37 -20.39 -14.71
C ASP A 344 4.51 -21.86 -14.30
N TYR A 345 5.55 -22.18 -13.48
CA TYR A 345 5.79 -23.53 -13.04
C TYR A 345 4.86 -24.01 -11.94
N PHE A 346 4.68 -23.20 -10.88
CA PHE A 346 3.88 -23.60 -9.73
C PHE A 346 2.38 -23.39 -9.97
N LYS A 347 1.56 -24.26 -9.36
CA LYS A 347 0.10 -24.24 -9.43
C LYS A 347 -0.51 -24.09 -8.03
N PRO A 348 -0.33 -22.93 -7.38
CA PRO A 348 -0.87 -22.70 -6.05
C PRO A 348 -2.41 -22.55 -6.10
N LYS A 349 -3.07 -22.74 -4.96
CA LYS A 349 -4.48 -22.37 -4.78
C LYS A 349 -4.65 -20.84 -4.86
N PHE A 350 -3.64 -20.09 -4.40
CA PHE A 350 -3.63 -18.62 -4.47
C PHE A 350 -2.23 -18.05 -4.62
N LEU A 351 -2.08 -17.02 -5.46
CA LEU A 351 -0.86 -16.25 -5.66
C LEU A 351 -1.09 -14.79 -5.26
N LEU A 352 -0.31 -14.29 -4.31
CA LEU A 352 -0.33 -12.90 -3.87
C LEU A 352 0.93 -12.16 -4.34
N GLY A 353 0.75 -11.15 -5.17
CA GLY A 353 1.76 -10.15 -5.48
C GLY A 353 1.69 -8.97 -4.51
N LEU A 354 2.83 -8.51 -4.01
CA LEU A 354 2.95 -7.33 -3.16
C LEU A 354 3.84 -6.30 -3.85
N THR A 355 3.39 -5.06 -3.96
CA THR A 355 4.21 -3.96 -4.49
C THR A 355 3.90 -2.64 -3.80
N ALA A 356 4.89 -1.75 -3.74
CA ALA A 356 4.67 -0.37 -3.30
C ALA A 356 4.27 0.53 -4.48
N THR A 357 4.72 0.21 -5.68
CA THR A 357 4.51 0.97 -6.91
C THR A 357 4.25 0.00 -8.05
N PRO A 358 3.20 0.18 -8.83
CA PRO A 358 2.91 -0.67 -9.99
C PRO A 358 3.63 -0.19 -11.25
N GLU A 359 4.86 0.34 -11.14
CA GLU A 359 5.59 0.84 -12.29
C GLU A 359 5.85 -0.26 -13.31
N ARG A 360 5.68 0.10 -14.59
CA ARG A 360 5.95 -0.76 -15.72
C ARG A 360 7.47 -0.91 -15.89
N MET A 361 7.98 -2.10 -15.64
CA MET A 361 9.31 -2.48 -16.08
C MET A 361 9.18 -3.48 -17.24
N ASP A 362 9.93 -3.26 -18.31
CA ASP A 362 10.16 -4.21 -19.42
C ASP A 362 8.94 -4.63 -20.26
N GLY A 363 7.94 -3.76 -20.46
CA GLY A 363 6.90 -3.93 -21.49
C GLY A 363 5.87 -5.03 -21.24
N ARG A 364 5.98 -5.80 -20.16
CA ARG A 364 4.93 -6.71 -19.69
C ARG A 364 4.16 -6.06 -18.56
N ASN A 365 2.85 -6.16 -18.63
CA ASN A 365 1.96 -5.61 -17.62
C ASN A 365 1.94 -6.53 -16.40
N ILE A 366 2.47 -6.10 -15.26
CA ILE A 366 2.41 -6.87 -14.00
C ILE A 366 0.98 -7.22 -13.61
N PHE A 367 0.02 -6.40 -13.98
CA PHE A 367 -1.40 -6.65 -13.73
C PHE A 367 -1.90 -7.89 -14.47
N GLU A 368 -1.36 -8.20 -15.66
CA GLU A 368 -1.71 -9.40 -16.42
C GLU A 368 -1.34 -10.68 -15.66
N ILE A 369 -0.19 -10.69 -14.98
CA ILE A 369 0.26 -11.84 -14.18
C ILE A 369 -0.72 -12.16 -13.04
N CYS A 370 -1.39 -11.13 -12.51
CA CYS A 370 -2.39 -11.25 -11.46
C CYS A 370 -3.84 -11.19 -11.99
N ASP A 371 -4.06 -11.49 -13.27
CA ASP A 371 -5.38 -11.50 -13.93
C ASP A 371 -6.13 -10.17 -13.77
N TYR A 372 -5.38 -9.04 -13.72
CA TYR A 372 -5.88 -7.67 -13.47
C TYR A 372 -6.62 -7.51 -12.13
N ASN A 373 -6.46 -8.44 -11.21
CA ASN A 373 -7.10 -8.43 -9.91
C ASN A 373 -6.27 -7.65 -8.89
N VAL A 374 -6.68 -6.42 -8.58
CA VAL A 374 -6.08 -5.54 -7.56
C VAL A 374 -7.14 -5.24 -6.51
N PRO A 375 -7.39 -6.15 -5.55
CA PRO A 375 -8.45 -5.99 -4.57
C PRO A 375 -8.20 -4.87 -3.56
N TYR A 376 -6.94 -4.48 -3.34
CA TYR A 376 -6.60 -3.42 -2.39
C TYR A 376 -5.43 -2.56 -2.86
N GLU A 377 -5.63 -1.26 -2.76
CA GLU A 377 -4.62 -0.24 -3.06
C GLU A 377 -4.61 0.82 -1.95
N ILE A 378 -3.41 1.21 -1.49
CA ILE A 378 -3.20 2.35 -0.61
C ILE A 378 -1.92 3.10 -0.99
N SER A 379 -2.07 4.35 -1.37
CA SER A 379 -0.97 5.26 -1.70
C SER A 379 -0.22 5.74 -0.45
N LEU A 380 0.96 6.35 -0.65
CA LEU A 380 1.71 6.99 0.44
C LEU A 380 0.89 8.10 1.11
N LYS A 381 0.19 8.91 0.30
CA LYS A 381 -0.68 9.98 0.78
C LYS A 381 -1.78 9.44 1.68
N GLU A 382 -2.55 8.48 1.19
CA GLU A 382 -3.63 7.86 1.97
C GLU A 382 -3.14 7.18 3.25
N ALA A 383 -1.95 6.55 3.22
CA ALA A 383 -1.36 5.94 4.40
C ALA A 383 -0.98 6.96 5.48
N ILE A 384 -0.54 8.16 5.08
CA ILE A 384 -0.28 9.28 6.00
C ILE A 384 -1.60 9.87 6.49
N ASP A 385 -2.54 10.17 5.60
CA ASP A 385 -3.85 10.74 5.92
C ASP A 385 -4.64 9.82 6.88
N LYS A 386 -4.52 8.50 6.72
CA LYS A 386 -5.07 7.50 7.64
C LYS A 386 -4.24 7.29 8.92
N GLY A 387 -3.09 7.96 9.06
CA GLY A 387 -2.21 7.86 10.23
C GLY A 387 -1.51 6.49 10.39
N VAL A 388 -1.46 5.69 9.34
CA VAL A 388 -0.68 4.42 9.30
C VAL A 388 0.81 4.73 9.23
N LEU A 389 1.15 5.85 8.59
CA LEU A 389 2.49 6.43 8.52
C LEU A 389 2.47 7.82 9.17
N VAL A 390 3.62 8.24 9.73
CA VAL A 390 3.77 9.61 10.24
C VAL A 390 3.90 10.60 9.08
N PRO A 391 3.49 11.87 9.24
CA PRO A 391 3.76 12.91 8.27
C PRO A 391 5.27 13.18 8.16
N PHE A 392 5.67 13.87 7.11
CA PHE A 392 7.05 14.31 6.91
C PHE A 392 7.17 15.83 6.87
N HIS A 393 8.32 16.32 7.35
CA HIS A 393 8.76 17.69 7.15
C HIS A 393 9.92 17.67 6.15
N TYR A 394 9.61 18.03 4.91
CA TYR A 394 10.55 18.00 3.79
C TYR A 394 11.19 19.37 3.58
N TYR A 395 12.49 19.38 3.52
CA TYR A 395 13.31 20.58 3.28
C TYR A 395 14.15 20.36 2.03
N GLY A 396 13.75 20.97 0.91
CA GLY A 396 14.53 21.04 -0.31
C GLY A 396 15.60 22.12 -0.17
N ILE A 397 16.86 21.72 -0.15
CA ILE A 397 18.02 22.59 0.12
C ILE A 397 18.78 22.76 -1.17
N TYR A 398 18.97 24.02 -1.60
CA TYR A 398 19.77 24.30 -2.79
C TYR A 398 21.23 23.90 -2.57
N ASP A 399 21.71 22.97 -3.41
CA ASP A 399 23.11 22.55 -3.52
C ASP A 399 23.69 23.12 -4.81
N SER A 400 24.71 23.97 -4.69
CA SER A 400 25.36 24.62 -5.84
C SER A 400 26.28 23.70 -6.65
N THR A 401 26.26 22.39 -6.37
CA THR A 401 27.03 21.38 -7.11
C THR A 401 26.56 21.33 -8.58
N ASP A 402 27.47 21.48 -9.52
CA ASP A 402 27.17 21.41 -10.96
C ASP A 402 27.33 19.99 -11.50
N TYR A 403 26.23 19.39 -11.93
CA TYR A 403 26.18 18.03 -12.47
C TYR A 403 26.35 17.99 -14.00
N SER A 404 26.46 19.11 -14.70
CA SER A 404 26.50 19.17 -16.16
C SER A 404 27.68 18.42 -16.79
N GLY A 405 28.81 18.31 -16.04
CA GLY A 405 30.00 17.57 -16.47
C GLY A 405 30.01 16.08 -16.16
N VAL A 406 28.98 15.53 -15.44
CA VAL A 406 28.96 14.14 -15.04
C VAL A 406 28.26 13.30 -16.11
N LYS A 407 28.96 12.29 -16.62
CA LYS A 407 28.41 11.36 -17.62
C LYS A 407 27.29 10.50 -17.03
N ARG A 408 26.33 10.13 -17.89
CA ARG A 408 25.29 9.16 -17.55
C ARG A 408 25.56 7.83 -18.25
N VAL A 409 25.40 6.75 -17.50
CA VAL A 409 25.54 5.36 -17.98
C VAL A 409 24.24 4.62 -17.66
N LYS A 410 23.53 4.12 -18.66
CA LYS A 410 22.22 3.45 -18.50
C LYS A 410 21.20 4.27 -17.69
N GLY A 411 21.12 5.58 -17.99
CA GLY A 411 20.16 6.48 -17.33
C GLY A 411 20.56 6.95 -15.92
N ARG A 412 21.70 6.51 -15.37
CA ARG A 412 22.23 6.92 -14.06
C ARG A 412 23.52 7.70 -14.19
N TYR A 413 23.79 8.59 -13.25
CA TYR A 413 25.08 9.28 -13.18
C TYR A 413 26.21 8.30 -12.90
N ASP A 414 27.37 8.50 -13.55
CA ASP A 414 28.58 7.70 -13.30
C ASP A 414 29.04 7.89 -11.84
N GLU A 415 29.03 6.79 -11.07
CA GLU A 415 29.33 6.80 -9.64
C GLU A 415 30.72 7.34 -9.31
N ARG A 416 31.73 7.05 -10.16
CA ARG A 416 33.12 7.49 -9.94
C ARG A 416 33.25 8.99 -10.14
N GLN A 417 32.63 9.51 -11.21
CA GLN A 417 32.64 10.96 -11.50
C GLN A 417 31.85 11.71 -10.44
N LEU A 418 30.70 11.20 -10.02
CA LEU A 418 29.88 11.78 -8.97
C LEU A 418 30.62 11.80 -7.62
N THR A 419 31.32 10.73 -7.29
CA THR A 419 32.18 10.65 -6.08
C THR A 419 33.29 11.68 -6.13
N ALA A 420 33.98 11.79 -7.26
CA ALA A 420 35.03 12.78 -7.47
C ALA A 420 34.48 14.21 -7.32
N LEU A 421 33.31 14.49 -7.90
CA LEU A 421 32.64 15.80 -7.78
C LEU A 421 32.34 16.17 -6.32
N TYR A 422 31.91 15.22 -5.52
CA TYR A 422 31.55 15.47 -4.11
C TYR A 422 32.74 15.54 -3.17
N LEU A 423 33.84 14.89 -3.50
CA LEU A 423 34.98 14.76 -2.58
C LEU A 423 36.21 15.58 -3.01
N SER A 424 36.20 16.23 -4.16
CA SER A 424 37.34 16.97 -4.68
C SER A 424 37.16 18.49 -4.60
N GLY A 425 38.23 19.20 -4.29
CA GLY A 425 38.32 20.65 -4.37
C GLY A 425 37.61 21.42 -3.25
N GLU A 426 37.51 22.72 -3.43
CA GLU A 426 36.91 23.64 -2.43
C GLU A 426 35.40 23.49 -2.35
N GLY A 427 34.75 23.02 -3.40
CA GLY A 427 33.31 22.75 -3.44
C GLY A 427 32.89 21.66 -2.46
N SER A 428 33.71 20.62 -2.26
CA SER A 428 33.42 19.55 -1.33
C SER A 428 33.30 20.03 0.12
N ARG A 429 34.20 20.92 0.57
CA ARG A 429 34.16 21.51 1.91
C ARG A 429 32.89 22.34 2.11
N LYS A 430 32.52 23.16 1.14
CA LYS A 430 31.28 23.97 1.16
C LYS A 430 30.05 23.08 1.26
N ARG A 431 30.04 21.96 0.56
CA ARG A 431 28.96 20.99 0.59
C ARG A 431 28.85 20.27 1.94
N PHE A 432 29.96 19.83 2.53
CA PHE A 432 29.96 19.27 3.88
C PHE A 432 29.47 20.26 4.94
N ASP A 433 29.89 21.53 4.84
CA ASP A 433 29.42 22.57 5.75
C ASP A 433 27.93 22.85 5.57
N LEU A 434 27.42 22.80 4.35
CA LEU A 434 25.99 22.90 4.05
C LEU A 434 25.20 21.75 4.73
N ILE A 435 25.61 20.49 4.48
CA ILE A 435 24.95 19.31 5.05
C ILE A 435 24.98 19.36 6.59
N TYR A 436 26.14 19.63 7.17
CA TYR A 436 26.28 19.70 8.62
C TYR A 436 25.42 20.81 9.24
N ARG A 437 25.40 22.00 8.63
CA ARG A 437 24.57 23.14 9.09
C ARG A 437 23.10 22.78 9.12
N TYR A 438 22.56 22.17 8.09
CA TYR A 438 21.16 21.77 8.05
C TYR A 438 20.84 20.61 8.97
N TYR A 439 21.73 19.64 9.11
CA TYR A 439 21.59 18.60 10.13
C TYR A 439 21.49 19.19 11.56
N LYS A 440 22.28 20.22 11.86
CA LYS A 440 22.23 20.91 13.17
C LYS A 440 21.01 21.80 13.34
N LYS A 441 20.45 22.34 12.26
CA LYS A 441 19.27 23.19 12.30
C LYS A 441 18.01 22.41 12.71
N TYR A 442 17.90 21.17 12.28
CA TYR A 442 16.75 20.32 12.57
C TYR A 442 17.13 19.24 13.59
N PRO A 443 16.39 19.12 14.71
CA PRO A 443 16.74 18.14 15.73
C PRO A 443 16.56 16.72 15.24
N SER A 444 17.57 15.88 15.49
CA SER A 444 17.53 14.45 15.16
C SER A 444 18.32 13.65 16.19
N ARG A 445 17.79 12.49 16.53
CA ARG A 445 18.46 11.49 17.38
C ARG A 445 18.92 10.29 16.58
N ARG A 446 18.24 9.97 15.46
CA ARG A 446 18.49 8.80 14.62
C ARG A 446 18.31 9.18 13.15
N ALA A 447 19.41 9.48 12.47
CA ALA A 447 19.42 9.90 11.08
C ALA A 447 19.99 8.83 10.15
N LEU A 448 19.47 8.80 8.90
CA LEU A 448 20.00 7.99 7.81
C LEU A 448 20.34 8.90 6.63
N GLY A 449 21.59 8.84 6.13
CA GLY A 449 22.07 9.57 4.96
C GLY A 449 22.32 8.64 3.77
N PHE A 450 21.71 8.92 2.62
CA PHE A 450 21.90 8.16 1.39
C PHE A 450 23.02 8.76 0.55
N CYS A 451 24.13 8.02 0.39
CA CYS A 451 25.33 8.42 -0.33
C CYS A 451 25.40 7.79 -1.73
N CYS A 452 26.18 8.36 -2.64
CA CYS A 452 26.36 7.85 -4.00
C CYS A 452 27.37 6.69 -4.09
N SER A 453 28.34 6.61 -3.19
CA SER A 453 29.39 5.58 -3.20
C SER A 453 29.89 5.24 -1.80
N ARG A 454 30.60 4.12 -1.66
CA ARG A 454 31.24 3.68 -0.42
C ARG A 454 32.20 4.76 0.13
N THR A 455 33.06 5.29 -0.73
CA THR A 455 33.99 6.37 -0.37
C THR A 455 33.25 7.61 0.13
N HIS A 456 32.13 7.97 -0.50
CA HIS A 456 31.31 9.10 -0.05
C HIS A 456 30.73 8.83 1.35
N ALA A 457 30.21 7.63 1.61
CA ALA A 457 29.65 7.25 2.93
C ALA A 457 30.74 7.28 4.05
N GLU A 458 31.94 6.74 3.75
CA GLU A 458 33.09 6.77 4.68
C GLU A 458 33.50 8.20 5.03
N VAL A 459 33.67 9.06 4.02
CA VAL A 459 34.09 10.45 4.23
C VAL A 459 33.02 11.23 5.01
N MET A 460 31.74 11.00 4.73
CA MET A 460 30.66 11.62 5.49
C MET A 460 30.66 11.18 6.95
N ALA A 461 30.83 9.88 7.23
CA ALA A 461 30.92 9.36 8.59
C ALA A 461 32.12 9.94 9.34
N ALA A 462 33.30 9.96 8.70
CA ALA A 462 34.52 10.56 9.25
C ALA A 462 34.34 12.05 9.58
N GLU A 463 33.74 12.81 8.67
CA GLU A 463 33.54 14.26 8.83
C GLU A 463 32.55 14.58 9.97
N PHE A 464 31.46 13.77 10.11
CA PHE A 464 30.53 13.93 11.21
C PHE A 464 31.19 13.56 12.57
N CYS A 465 31.94 12.46 12.62
CA CYS A 465 32.69 12.08 13.82
C CYS A 465 33.71 13.16 14.20
N ARG A 466 34.44 13.72 13.24
CA ARG A 466 35.39 14.83 13.45
C ARG A 466 34.73 16.07 14.09
N ARG A 467 33.44 16.30 13.74
CA ARG A 467 32.64 17.40 14.28
C ARG A 467 31.86 17.04 15.55
N GLY A 468 32.18 15.89 16.18
CA GLY A 468 31.61 15.46 17.45
C GLY A 468 30.21 14.80 17.35
N ILE A 469 29.81 14.36 16.16
CA ILE A 469 28.57 13.59 15.95
C ILE A 469 28.95 12.15 15.63
N PRO A 470 28.73 11.19 16.55
CA PRO A 470 29.03 9.78 16.31
C PRO A 470 28.24 9.25 15.08
N ALA A 471 28.93 8.73 14.09
CA ALA A 471 28.37 8.24 12.85
C ALA A 471 29.09 6.99 12.37
N ALA A 472 28.41 6.18 11.55
CA ALA A 472 28.96 5.00 10.89
C ALA A 472 28.61 4.99 9.41
N ALA A 473 29.44 4.34 8.59
CA ALA A 473 29.16 4.03 7.19
C ALA A 473 28.69 2.58 7.05
N VAL A 474 27.65 2.33 6.23
CA VAL A 474 27.12 0.98 5.99
C VAL A 474 26.99 0.72 4.50
N TYR A 475 27.75 -0.25 3.99
CA TYR A 475 27.76 -0.68 2.58
C TYR A 475 28.22 -2.14 2.45
N SER A 476 28.03 -2.73 1.27
CA SER A 476 28.43 -4.12 1.01
C SER A 476 29.95 -4.30 1.11
N ASN A 477 30.41 -5.40 1.75
CA ASN A 477 31.82 -5.70 1.99
C ASN A 477 32.53 -4.54 2.72
N ALA A 478 32.04 -4.23 3.92
CA ALA A 478 32.55 -3.19 4.79
C ALA A 478 34.02 -3.45 5.16
N ASP A 479 34.93 -2.57 4.71
CA ASP A 479 36.39 -2.66 4.89
C ASP A 479 37.01 -1.30 5.30
N GLY A 480 36.20 -0.25 5.45
CA GLY A 480 36.63 1.09 5.83
C GLY A 480 36.73 1.28 7.34
N VAL A 481 37.40 2.36 7.75
CA VAL A 481 37.66 2.71 9.16
C VAL A 481 36.37 3.06 9.92
N PHE A 482 35.40 3.68 9.24
CA PHE A 482 34.09 4.05 9.78
C PHE A 482 33.00 3.08 9.35
N SER A 483 33.34 2.03 8.59
CA SER A 483 32.36 1.04 8.16
C SER A 483 32.03 0.06 9.25
N GLU A 484 30.76 -0.29 9.32
CA GLU A 484 30.24 -1.28 10.26
C GLU A 484 29.31 -2.26 9.54
N ASP A 485 29.20 -3.45 10.16
CA ASP A 485 28.13 -4.37 9.78
C ASP A 485 26.76 -3.72 10.00
N ARG A 486 25.85 -4.03 9.10
CA ARG A 486 24.51 -3.42 9.06
C ARG A 486 23.72 -3.64 10.36
N GLU A 487 23.68 -4.87 10.87
CA GLU A 487 22.89 -5.21 12.07
C GLU A 487 23.47 -4.49 13.28
N ARG A 488 24.79 -4.47 13.41
CA ARG A 488 25.51 -3.78 14.48
C ARG A 488 25.30 -2.26 14.43
N ALA A 489 25.37 -1.66 13.24
CA ALA A 489 25.15 -0.21 13.09
C ALA A 489 23.72 0.18 13.49
N ILE A 490 22.72 -0.64 13.17
CA ILE A 490 21.31 -0.42 13.57
C ILE A 490 21.18 -0.50 15.10
N GLU A 491 21.71 -1.55 15.73
CA GLU A 491 21.65 -1.69 17.18
C GLU A 491 22.28 -0.49 17.90
N ARG A 492 23.42 -0.01 17.41
CA ARG A 492 24.08 1.18 17.96
C ARG A 492 23.29 2.47 17.74
N LEU A 493 22.61 2.59 16.59
CA LEU A 493 21.72 3.72 16.32
C LEU A 493 20.50 3.70 17.24
N GLU A 494 19.90 2.54 17.47
CA GLU A 494 18.77 2.37 18.39
C GLU A 494 19.14 2.69 19.83
N ARG A 495 20.33 2.26 20.27
CA ARG A 495 20.90 2.59 21.59
C ARG A 495 21.43 4.02 21.69
N GLN A 496 21.37 4.80 20.60
CA GLN A 496 21.89 6.17 20.49
C GLN A 496 23.42 6.30 20.75
N GLU A 497 24.16 5.22 20.57
CA GLU A 497 25.63 5.22 20.59
C GLU A 497 26.20 5.91 19.34
N ILE A 498 25.50 5.79 18.23
CA ILE A 498 25.68 6.61 17.04
C ILE A 498 24.39 7.37 16.72
N ARG A 499 24.51 8.50 16.03
CA ARG A 499 23.37 9.35 15.66
C ARG A 499 23.03 9.31 14.18
N VAL A 500 24.00 8.94 13.34
CA VAL A 500 23.84 8.96 11.89
C VAL A 500 24.45 7.69 11.29
N ILE A 501 23.72 7.07 10.38
CA ILE A 501 24.23 6.06 9.47
C ILE A 501 24.29 6.65 8.07
N PHE A 502 25.45 6.60 7.41
CA PHE A 502 25.61 6.91 6.00
C PHE A 502 25.67 5.63 5.18
N SER A 503 24.81 5.50 4.18
CA SER A 503 24.64 4.24 3.46
C SER A 503 24.64 4.39 1.95
N VAL A 504 25.07 3.31 1.28
CA VAL A 504 25.00 3.16 -0.17
C VAL A 504 24.16 1.93 -0.49
N ASP A 505 23.00 2.12 -1.11
CA ASP A 505 22.05 1.11 -1.60
C ASP A 505 21.63 -0.02 -0.62
N MET A 506 22.32 -0.16 0.51
CA MET A 506 22.03 -1.21 1.51
C MET A 506 20.70 -1.01 2.24
N PHE A 507 20.20 0.21 2.23
CA PHE A 507 18.96 0.60 2.91
C PHE A 507 17.83 0.99 1.94
N ASN A 508 18.01 0.76 0.64
CA ASN A 508 16.93 0.98 -0.34
C ASN A 508 15.80 -0.02 -0.15
N GLU A 509 16.13 -1.26 0.25
CA GLU A 509 15.17 -2.36 0.42
C GLU A 509 15.56 -3.23 1.62
N GLY A 510 14.56 -3.88 2.25
CA GLY A 510 14.81 -4.89 3.29
C GLY A 510 15.30 -4.35 4.63
N LEU A 511 14.96 -3.12 5.05
CA LEU A 511 15.27 -2.61 6.37
C LEU A 511 14.06 -2.03 7.09
N ASP A 512 14.02 -2.27 8.39
CA ASP A 512 13.01 -1.75 9.29
C ASP A 512 13.69 -1.01 10.46
N ILE A 513 13.75 0.32 10.39
CA ILE A 513 14.13 1.17 11.53
C ILE A 513 12.99 2.17 11.75
N ALA A 514 11.93 1.75 12.46
CA ALA A 514 10.79 2.61 12.74
C ALA A 514 11.17 3.86 13.55
N SER A 515 12.24 3.78 14.33
CA SER A 515 12.75 4.84 15.20
C SER A 515 13.48 5.99 14.47
N LEU A 516 13.71 5.90 13.15
CA LEU A 516 14.32 7.00 12.37
C LEU A 516 13.46 8.27 12.45
N ASP A 517 14.10 9.39 12.76
CA ASP A 517 13.50 10.72 12.85
C ASP A 517 14.04 11.70 11.79
N MET A 518 15.07 11.30 11.04
CA MET A 518 15.61 12.08 9.93
C MET A 518 16.14 11.19 8.79
N VAL A 519 15.89 11.63 7.57
CA VAL A 519 16.48 11.09 6.34
C VAL A 519 17.16 12.20 5.56
N MET A 520 18.36 11.95 5.04
CA MET A 520 19.13 12.89 4.23
C MET A 520 19.42 12.29 2.86
N PHE A 521 18.99 12.96 1.80
CA PHE A 521 19.33 12.62 0.42
C PHE A 521 20.59 13.40 0.00
N LEU A 522 21.73 12.70 0.01
CA LEU A 522 23.05 13.28 -0.28
C LEU A 522 23.52 12.94 -1.69
N ARG A 523 22.64 12.45 -2.53
CA ARG A 523 22.89 12.13 -3.95
C ARG A 523 21.67 12.50 -4.78
N PRO A 524 21.82 12.72 -6.09
CA PRO A 524 20.67 12.92 -6.97
C PRO A 524 19.70 11.73 -6.87
N THR A 525 18.42 12.02 -6.74
CA THR A 525 17.38 11.00 -6.77
C THR A 525 16.96 10.79 -8.22
N GLU A 526 17.38 9.67 -8.79
CA GLU A 526 17.17 9.36 -10.22
C GLU A 526 15.89 8.56 -10.48
N SER A 527 15.39 7.83 -9.46
CA SER A 527 14.18 7.00 -9.55
C SER A 527 13.17 7.42 -8.50
N PRO A 528 11.94 7.78 -8.89
CA PRO A 528 10.83 8.05 -7.99
C PRO A 528 10.53 6.88 -7.06
N VAL A 529 10.61 5.65 -7.56
CA VAL A 529 10.41 4.43 -6.77
C VAL A 529 11.41 4.35 -5.63
N VAL A 530 12.70 4.52 -5.94
CA VAL A 530 13.76 4.50 -4.94
C VAL A 530 13.57 5.62 -3.92
N PHE A 531 13.18 6.82 -4.37
CA PHE A 531 12.89 7.95 -3.48
C PHE A 531 11.77 7.61 -2.49
N LEU A 532 10.62 7.15 -3.00
CA LEU A 532 9.47 6.79 -2.18
C LEU A 532 9.78 5.60 -1.26
N GLN A 533 10.56 4.63 -1.72
CA GLN A 533 11.01 3.51 -0.90
C GLN A 533 11.94 3.96 0.24
N GLN A 534 12.88 4.87 -0.04
CA GLN A 534 13.80 5.44 0.95
C GLN A 534 13.06 6.33 1.95
N LEU A 535 12.15 7.18 1.48
CA LEU A 535 11.29 8.02 2.30
C LEU A 535 10.39 7.16 3.21
N GLY A 536 9.68 6.20 2.65
CA GLY A 536 8.73 5.35 3.36
C GLY A 536 9.33 4.56 4.55
N ARG A 537 10.65 4.34 4.55
CA ARG A 537 11.32 3.66 5.66
C ARG A 537 11.36 4.49 6.93
N GLY A 538 11.50 5.79 6.78
CA GLY A 538 11.45 6.72 7.89
C GLY A 538 10.04 7.13 8.30
N LEU A 539 8.98 6.76 7.57
CA LEU A 539 7.62 7.22 7.86
C LEU A 539 6.83 6.29 8.81
N ARG A 540 7.41 5.18 9.25
CA ARG A 540 6.73 4.28 10.19
C ARG A 540 6.46 4.96 11.52
N THR A 541 5.31 4.63 12.10
CA THR A 541 4.95 5.08 13.44
C THR A 541 5.89 4.48 14.48
N TYR A 542 6.31 5.29 15.44
CA TYR A 542 7.14 4.87 16.57
C TYR A 542 6.79 5.73 17.79
N ARG A 543 6.88 5.16 18.99
CA ARG A 543 6.52 5.86 20.23
C ARG A 543 7.29 7.18 20.38
N GLY A 544 6.56 8.29 20.49
CA GLY A 544 7.12 9.64 20.61
C GLY A 544 7.64 10.26 19.31
N LYS A 545 7.35 9.66 18.16
CA LYS A 545 7.67 10.19 16.83
C LYS A 545 6.44 10.80 16.20
N GLU A 546 6.44 12.12 16.04
CA GLU A 546 5.34 12.87 15.46
C GLU A 546 5.46 13.03 13.93
N TYR A 547 6.69 13.16 13.43
CA TYR A 547 7.00 13.34 12.00
C TYR A 547 8.41 12.85 11.67
N LEU A 548 8.72 12.78 10.39
CA LEU A 548 10.04 12.51 9.85
C LEU A 548 10.62 13.79 9.24
N ASN A 549 11.82 14.22 9.66
CA ASN A 549 12.57 15.25 8.94
C ASN A 549 13.23 14.66 7.69
N VAL A 550 13.06 15.34 6.56
CA VAL A 550 13.67 14.96 5.27
C VAL A 550 14.50 16.12 4.75
N LEU A 551 15.81 15.94 4.68
CA LEU A 551 16.74 16.91 4.10
C LEU A 551 17.16 16.42 2.72
N ASP A 552 16.77 17.13 1.68
CA ASP A 552 17.12 16.79 0.30
C ASP A 552 18.02 17.90 -0.30
N PHE A 553 19.26 17.53 -0.64
CA PHE A 553 20.26 18.45 -1.18
C PHE A 553 20.19 18.43 -2.70
N ILE A 554 19.43 19.37 -3.25
CA ILE A 554 19.04 19.43 -4.65
C ILE A 554 19.94 20.39 -5.43
N GLY A 555 20.57 19.88 -6.48
CA GLY A 555 21.31 20.66 -7.45
C GLY A 555 20.67 20.63 -8.85
N ASN A 556 21.41 21.01 -9.88
CA ASN A 556 20.94 21.10 -11.27
C ASN A 556 20.88 19.77 -12.03
N TYR A 557 20.56 18.66 -11.33
CA TYR A 557 20.39 17.38 -12.00
C TYR A 557 19.02 17.25 -12.68
N GLU A 558 18.95 16.47 -13.75
CA GLU A 558 17.87 16.46 -14.74
C GLU A 558 16.46 16.24 -14.17
N LYS A 559 16.30 15.40 -13.14
CA LYS A 559 15.01 15.07 -12.55
C LYS A 559 14.67 15.87 -11.28
N ALA A 560 15.47 16.88 -10.93
CA ALA A 560 15.29 17.66 -9.69
C ALA A 560 13.90 18.32 -9.59
N GLY A 561 13.35 18.82 -10.69
CA GLY A 561 12.05 19.49 -10.72
C GLY A 561 10.83 18.60 -10.47
N ARG A 562 10.98 17.27 -10.36
CA ARG A 562 9.88 16.34 -10.13
C ARG A 562 9.54 16.11 -8.66
N THR A 563 10.46 16.45 -7.78
CA THR A 563 10.32 16.21 -6.34
C THR A 563 9.01 16.74 -5.77
N PRO A 564 8.51 17.94 -6.10
CA PRO A 564 7.23 18.43 -5.58
C PRO A 564 6.04 17.56 -5.92
N ALA A 565 5.95 17.04 -7.14
CA ALA A 565 4.87 16.17 -7.59
C ALA A 565 4.89 14.81 -6.86
N LEU A 566 6.07 14.23 -6.67
CA LEU A 566 6.27 12.98 -5.93
C LEU A 566 5.82 13.10 -4.47
N LEU A 567 6.12 14.23 -3.82
CA LEU A 567 5.73 14.48 -2.44
C LEU A 567 4.21 14.64 -2.26
N ARG A 568 3.49 15.09 -3.31
CA ARG A 568 2.03 15.14 -3.32
C ARG A 568 1.38 13.78 -3.56
N GLY A 569 2.18 12.76 -3.89
CA GLY A 569 1.67 11.44 -4.28
C GLY A 569 1.04 11.45 -5.67
N GLU A 570 1.35 12.45 -6.49
CA GLU A 570 0.92 12.49 -7.89
C GLU A 570 1.65 11.38 -8.65
N ARG A 571 0.88 10.60 -9.43
CA ARG A 571 1.48 9.63 -10.34
C ARG A 571 2.34 10.39 -11.35
N GLU A 572 3.42 9.80 -11.83
CA GLU A 572 4.34 10.38 -12.84
C GLU A 572 3.65 10.92 -14.10
N ASP A 573 2.37 10.73 -14.16
CA ASP A 573 1.47 10.87 -15.28
C ASP A 573 1.10 12.31 -15.64
N ARG A 574 1.31 13.32 -14.80
CA ARG A 574 0.91 14.69 -15.12
C ARG A 574 2.09 15.51 -15.60
N PRO A 575 1.98 16.19 -16.77
CA PRO A 575 3.02 17.11 -17.19
C PRO A 575 3.20 18.20 -16.16
N PHE A 576 4.44 18.62 -16.00
CA PHE A 576 4.86 19.75 -15.18
C PHE A 576 4.07 21.06 -15.46
N GLU A 577 3.45 21.17 -16.62
CA GLU A 577 2.72 22.34 -17.10
C GLU A 577 1.22 22.40 -16.69
N GLU A 578 0.57 21.25 -16.42
CA GLU A 578 -0.87 21.26 -16.09
C GLU A 578 -1.15 21.53 -14.60
N THR A 579 -0.17 21.40 -13.75
CA THR A 579 -0.31 21.77 -12.35
C THR A 579 -0.23 23.27 -12.14
N GLY A 580 -0.62 24.14 -13.05
CA GLY A 580 -0.87 25.59 -12.97
C GLY A 580 -0.48 26.37 -11.70
N ALA A 581 0.30 25.78 -10.83
CA ALA A 581 0.50 26.10 -9.45
C ALA A 581 1.94 26.53 -9.13
N TYR A 582 2.67 27.05 -10.12
CA TYR A 582 3.85 27.86 -9.79
C TYR A 582 3.50 29.32 -9.45
N GLY A 583 2.18 29.64 -9.31
CA GLY A 583 1.74 30.90 -8.72
C GLY A 583 1.80 30.84 -7.19
N ASN A 584 2.44 31.82 -6.59
CA ASN A 584 2.48 32.27 -5.18
C ASN A 584 1.72 31.42 -4.13
N GLY A 585 2.12 30.18 -3.87
CA GLY A 585 1.48 29.30 -2.87
C GLY A 585 1.85 27.83 -2.97
N ALA A 586 2.43 27.37 -4.09
CA ALA A 586 2.73 25.96 -4.31
C ALA A 586 3.94 25.44 -3.50
N TYR A 587 4.74 26.32 -2.94
CA TYR A 587 6.00 26.01 -2.27
C TYR A 587 6.06 26.41 -0.77
N GLY A 588 4.96 26.94 -0.20
CA GLY A 588 4.92 27.41 1.18
C GLY A 588 4.13 26.50 2.12
N THR A 589 4.30 26.72 3.41
CA THR A 589 3.44 26.13 4.46
C THR A 589 1.99 26.51 4.19
N GLY A 590 1.18 25.55 3.70
CA GLY A 590 -0.22 25.78 3.32
C GLY A 590 -0.55 25.48 1.86
N ALA A 591 0.40 24.99 1.04
CA ALA A 591 0.13 24.54 -0.33
C ALA A 591 -0.83 23.34 -0.31
N THR A 592 -1.93 23.42 -1.05
CA THR A 592 -2.92 22.36 -1.18
C THR A 592 -2.34 21.16 -1.93
N GLY A 593 -2.63 19.93 -1.48
CA GLY A 593 -2.30 18.68 -2.18
C GLY A 593 -1.29 17.77 -1.51
N TYR A 594 -0.55 18.21 -0.50
CA TYR A 594 0.30 17.33 0.32
C TYR A 594 -0.53 16.51 1.32
N PRO A 595 -0.01 15.36 1.81
CA PRO A 595 -0.68 14.59 2.85
C PRO A 595 -0.87 15.40 4.14
N ASP A 596 -1.85 15.02 4.95
CA ASP A 596 -2.20 15.71 6.19
C ASP A 596 -1.01 15.78 7.18
N GLY A 597 -0.77 16.97 7.74
CA GLY A 597 0.33 17.21 8.68
C GLY A 597 1.72 17.27 8.05
N CYS A 598 1.87 17.10 6.74
CA CYS A 598 3.15 17.27 6.06
C CYS A 598 3.49 18.74 5.86
N ILE A 599 4.78 19.05 6.00
CA ILE A 599 5.36 20.36 5.68
C ILE A 599 6.35 20.16 4.55
N VAL A 600 6.25 21.00 3.51
CA VAL A 600 7.18 21.02 2.38
C VAL A 600 7.71 22.42 2.20
N ASP A 601 9.02 22.57 2.34
CA ASP A 601 9.72 23.84 2.25
C ASP A 601 10.89 23.74 1.26
N PHE A 602 10.90 24.58 0.24
CA PHE A 602 11.97 24.67 -0.75
C PHE A 602 12.74 25.99 -0.64
N ASP A 603 14.07 25.91 -0.69
CA ASP A 603 14.92 27.09 -0.87
C ASP A 603 14.45 27.86 -2.13
N MET A 604 14.31 29.19 -2.04
CA MET A 604 13.81 30.01 -3.16
C MET A 604 14.62 29.81 -4.46
N ARG A 605 15.91 29.55 -4.34
CA ARG A 605 16.78 29.25 -5.50
C ARG A 605 16.41 27.94 -6.21
N LEU A 606 15.77 27.00 -5.51
CA LEU A 606 15.23 25.78 -6.14
C LEU A 606 13.97 26.08 -6.95
N ILE A 607 13.14 27.00 -6.51
CA ILE A 607 11.97 27.44 -7.25
C ILE A 607 12.41 28.03 -8.59
N ASP A 608 13.40 28.95 -8.55
CA ASP A 608 13.97 29.52 -9.78
C ASP A 608 14.60 28.45 -10.68
N LEU A 609 15.29 27.47 -10.09
CA LEU A 609 15.90 26.35 -10.83
C LEU A 609 14.82 25.48 -11.48
N PHE A 610 13.74 25.16 -10.78
CA PHE A 610 12.64 24.35 -11.30
C PHE A 610 11.92 25.10 -12.44
N ASP A 611 11.70 26.40 -12.31
CA ASP A 611 11.13 27.24 -13.34
C ASP A 611 12.03 27.30 -14.60
N GLU A 612 13.35 27.40 -14.40
CA GLU A 612 14.30 27.37 -15.51
C GLU A 612 14.32 26.02 -16.22
N MET A 613 14.29 24.92 -15.44
CA MET A 613 14.22 23.55 -15.99
C MET A 613 12.93 23.32 -16.77
N SER A 614 11.80 23.86 -16.27
CA SER A 614 10.52 23.81 -16.97
C SER A 614 10.56 24.54 -18.31
N ARG A 615 11.14 25.73 -18.36
CA ARG A 615 11.27 26.52 -19.59
C ARG A 615 12.21 25.90 -20.62
N ARG A 616 13.23 25.15 -20.18
CA ARG A 616 14.17 24.43 -21.06
C ARG A 616 13.59 23.13 -21.61
N SER A 617 12.35 22.76 -21.23
CA SER A 617 11.75 21.52 -21.68
C SER A 617 11.52 21.55 -23.19
N LEU A 618 12.10 20.57 -23.87
CA LEU A 618 11.95 20.37 -25.32
C LEU A 618 10.47 20.19 -25.68
N THR A 619 10.12 20.63 -26.91
CA THR A 619 8.79 20.31 -27.43
C THR A 619 8.56 18.81 -27.36
N ALA A 620 7.33 18.42 -27.12
CA ALA A 620 6.92 17.03 -26.96
C ALA A 620 7.37 16.11 -28.07
N ARG A 621 7.23 16.57 -29.32
CA ARG A 621 7.68 15.82 -30.49
C ARG A 621 9.18 15.57 -30.48
N GLU A 622 9.98 16.52 -30.00
CA GLU A 622 11.43 16.37 -29.89
C GLU A 622 11.82 15.37 -28.81
N ARG A 623 11.08 15.30 -27.69
CA ARG A 623 11.31 14.29 -26.65
C ARG A 623 11.04 12.89 -27.16
N ILE A 624 9.90 12.67 -27.81
CA ILE A 624 9.55 11.39 -28.41
C ILE A 624 10.57 10.97 -29.46
N ARG A 625 11.03 11.92 -30.30
CA ARG A 625 12.03 11.66 -31.32
C ARG A 625 13.37 11.25 -30.72
N ARG A 626 13.85 11.95 -29.68
CA ARG A 626 15.11 11.61 -28.99
C ARG A 626 14.99 10.25 -28.32
N GLU A 627 13.88 9.96 -27.71
CA GLU A 627 13.61 8.69 -27.07
C GLU A 627 13.62 7.54 -28.07
N TYR A 628 13.03 7.72 -29.23
CA TYR A 628 13.08 6.76 -30.31
C TYR A 628 14.52 6.49 -30.78
N VAL A 629 15.33 7.53 -30.96
CA VAL A 629 16.74 7.40 -31.31
C VAL A 629 17.51 6.64 -30.22
N ARG A 630 17.26 6.95 -28.95
CA ARG A 630 17.87 6.25 -27.82
C ARG A 630 17.52 4.76 -27.80
N VAL A 631 16.25 4.42 -28.01
CA VAL A 631 15.81 3.01 -28.08
C VAL A 631 16.41 2.31 -29.28
N LYS A 632 16.49 2.97 -30.42
CA LYS A 632 17.15 2.44 -31.62
C LYS A 632 18.63 2.16 -31.39
N GLU A 633 19.35 3.05 -30.69
CA GLU A 633 20.74 2.84 -30.26
C GLU A 633 20.89 1.65 -29.29
N LEU A 634 19.95 1.47 -28.36
CA LEU A 634 19.92 0.31 -27.45
C LEU A 634 19.74 -1.03 -28.19
N LEU A 635 19.13 -0.98 -29.38
CA LEU A 635 18.91 -2.11 -30.27
C LEU A 635 19.96 -2.19 -31.40
N ASP A 636 21.17 -1.69 -31.15
CA ASP A 636 22.29 -1.70 -32.10
C ASP A 636 21.96 -1.06 -33.47
N GLY A 637 21.14 -0.01 -33.47
CA GLY A 637 20.71 0.71 -34.65
C GLY A 637 19.55 0.07 -35.44
N ARG A 638 19.01 -1.03 -34.96
CA ARG A 638 17.82 -1.68 -35.53
C ARG A 638 16.56 -0.87 -35.23
N VAL A 639 15.68 -0.74 -36.22
CA VAL A 639 14.37 -0.10 -36.04
C VAL A 639 13.56 -0.87 -35.00
N PRO A 640 13.15 -0.25 -33.89
CA PRO A 640 12.34 -0.92 -32.89
C PRO A 640 10.94 -1.24 -33.46
N SER A 641 10.43 -2.43 -33.15
CA SER A 641 9.03 -2.72 -33.31
C SER A 641 8.19 -1.86 -32.33
N ARG A 642 6.89 -1.73 -32.57
CA ARG A 642 5.98 -0.98 -31.67
C ARG A 642 6.09 -1.46 -30.21
N MET A 643 6.19 -2.78 -30.01
CA MET A 643 6.34 -3.38 -28.67
C MET A 643 7.73 -3.11 -28.06
N GLU A 644 8.78 -3.19 -28.84
CA GLU A 644 10.14 -2.88 -28.36
C GLU A 644 10.26 -1.39 -28.01
N PHE A 645 9.71 -0.49 -28.84
CA PHE A 645 9.69 0.92 -28.52
C PHE A 645 8.92 1.21 -27.25
N PHE A 646 7.76 0.58 -27.07
CA PHE A 646 7.00 0.64 -25.83
C PHE A 646 7.78 0.07 -24.64
N THR A 647 8.46 -1.08 -24.82
CA THR A 647 9.20 -1.78 -23.77
C THR A 647 10.41 -1.01 -23.26
N TYR A 648 11.14 -0.37 -24.18
CA TYR A 648 12.40 0.33 -23.86
C TYR A 648 12.25 1.83 -23.70
N MET A 649 11.07 2.37 -23.98
CA MET A 649 10.75 3.79 -23.79
C MET A 649 10.72 4.13 -22.30
N GLU A 650 11.26 5.30 -21.93
CA GLU A 650 11.10 5.82 -20.56
C GLU A 650 9.62 6.05 -20.26
N ASP A 651 9.18 5.61 -19.07
CA ASP A 651 7.78 5.71 -18.64
C ASP A 651 7.21 7.13 -18.74
N GLU A 652 8.04 8.13 -18.45
CA GLU A 652 7.67 9.54 -18.59
C GLU A 652 7.21 9.90 -20.00
N ILE A 653 7.99 9.47 -20.99
CA ILE A 653 7.68 9.76 -22.40
C ILE A 653 6.42 8.99 -22.82
N TYR A 654 6.27 7.76 -22.36
CA TYR A 654 5.07 6.99 -22.62
C TYR A 654 3.82 7.65 -22.04
N GLN A 655 3.87 8.09 -20.79
CA GLN A 655 2.77 8.80 -20.15
C GLN A 655 2.45 10.11 -20.86
N TYR A 656 3.47 10.82 -21.30
CA TYR A 656 3.26 11.97 -22.17
C TYR A 656 2.48 11.59 -23.45
N CYS A 657 2.89 10.50 -24.12
CA CYS A 657 2.23 10.00 -25.33
C CYS A 657 0.75 9.67 -25.10
N ILE A 658 0.41 9.05 -23.95
CA ILE A 658 -0.99 8.72 -23.63
C ILE A 658 -1.87 9.98 -23.56
N ARG A 659 -1.37 11.07 -22.95
CA ARG A 659 -2.14 12.31 -22.74
C ARG A 659 -2.28 13.15 -24.00
N HIS A 660 -1.27 13.12 -24.85
CA HIS A 660 -1.23 13.91 -26.07
C HIS A 660 -1.54 13.02 -27.27
N ALA A 661 -2.82 12.66 -27.42
CA ALA A 661 -3.29 11.72 -28.44
C ALA A 661 -2.80 12.04 -29.87
N LYS A 662 -2.57 13.33 -30.18
CA LYS A 662 -2.07 13.78 -31.50
C LYS A 662 -0.59 13.46 -31.72
N ASP A 663 0.20 13.41 -30.65
CA ASP A 663 1.65 13.17 -30.69
C ASP A 663 2.00 11.74 -30.26
N ASN A 664 1.00 10.92 -29.92
CA ASN A 664 1.19 9.57 -29.44
C ASN A 664 1.58 8.61 -30.58
N PRO A 665 2.84 8.14 -30.65
CA PRO A 665 3.31 7.27 -31.72
C PRO A 665 2.59 5.91 -31.73
N PHE A 666 2.00 5.49 -30.61
CA PHE A 666 1.29 4.23 -30.49
C PHE A 666 -0.15 4.27 -31.07
N ARG A 667 -0.64 5.44 -31.43
CA ARG A 667 -1.92 5.63 -32.16
C ARG A 667 -1.77 5.68 -33.68
N GLY A 668 -0.56 5.46 -34.20
CA GLY A 668 -0.23 5.45 -35.60
C GLY A 668 1.25 5.15 -35.78
N TYR A 669 1.69 3.95 -35.35
CA TYR A 669 3.12 3.64 -35.26
C TYR A 669 3.81 3.63 -36.64
N LEU A 670 3.13 3.18 -37.68
CA LEU A 670 3.68 3.24 -39.04
C LEU A 670 3.83 4.69 -39.56
N GLU A 671 2.88 5.56 -39.28
CA GLU A 671 2.99 6.98 -39.62
C GLU A 671 4.12 7.67 -38.83
N PHE A 672 4.29 7.26 -37.56
CA PHE A 672 5.42 7.72 -36.76
C PHE A 672 6.76 7.27 -37.36
N LEU A 673 6.94 5.99 -37.72
CA LEU A 673 8.14 5.49 -38.40
C LEU A 673 8.40 6.22 -39.70
N LYS A 674 7.36 6.57 -40.47
CA LYS A 674 7.47 7.40 -41.66
C LYS A 674 8.05 8.77 -41.35
N THR A 675 7.62 9.44 -40.27
CA THR A 675 8.18 10.70 -39.82
C THR A 675 9.64 10.62 -39.37
N MET A 676 10.06 9.43 -38.90
CA MET A 676 11.42 9.11 -38.49
C MET A 676 12.32 8.72 -39.65
N GLY A 677 11.76 8.44 -40.85
CA GLY A 677 12.49 7.96 -42.02
C GLY A 677 12.91 6.49 -41.96
N ASP A 678 12.26 5.69 -41.13
CA ASP A 678 12.64 4.31 -40.83
C ASP A 678 11.62 3.28 -41.32
N LEU A 679 10.71 3.64 -42.21
CA LEU A 679 9.73 2.74 -42.81
C LEU A 679 10.39 1.82 -43.85
N THR A 680 10.03 0.52 -43.78
CA THR A 680 10.43 -0.42 -44.85
C THR A 680 9.44 -0.36 -46.02
N GLY A 681 9.87 -0.73 -47.24
CA GLY A 681 9.00 -0.68 -48.43
C GLY A 681 7.74 -1.58 -48.31
N LYS A 682 7.76 -2.62 -47.45
CA LYS A 682 6.56 -3.42 -47.15
C LYS A 682 5.60 -2.67 -46.24
N GLU A 683 6.10 -1.92 -45.28
CA GLU A 683 5.32 -1.11 -44.33
C GLU A 683 4.75 0.13 -45.03
N GLU A 684 5.46 0.70 -45.99
CA GLU A 684 4.94 1.81 -46.85
C GLU A 684 3.62 1.40 -47.57
N THR A 685 3.52 0.14 -48.01
CA THR A 685 2.31 -0.35 -48.69
C THR A 685 1.11 -0.51 -47.75
N LEU A 686 1.39 -0.62 -46.43
CA LEU A 686 0.34 -0.66 -45.39
C LEU A 686 -0.08 0.73 -44.90
N CYS A 687 0.72 1.76 -45.13
CA CYS A 687 0.38 3.14 -44.85
C CYS A 687 -0.62 3.64 -45.92
N GLY A 688 -1.87 3.52 -45.62
CA GLY A 688 -2.98 3.87 -46.57
C GLY A 688 -3.69 2.62 -47.07
N GLY A 689 -4.96 2.76 -47.32
CA GLY A 689 -5.84 1.63 -47.70
C GLY A 689 -6.33 0.82 -46.50
N THR A 690 -7.00 -0.30 -46.80
CA THR A 690 -7.76 -1.12 -45.81
C THR A 690 -6.86 -1.64 -44.65
N GLY A 691 -5.58 -1.93 -44.92
CA GLY A 691 -4.63 -2.38 -43.87
C GLY A 691 -4.33 -1.26 -42.88
N GLY A 692 -4.10 -0.04 -43.34
CA GLY A 692 -3.86 1.11 -42.47
C GLY A 692 -5.12 1.50 -41.68
N GLU A 693 -6.31 1.42 -42.27
CA GLU A 693 -7.58 1.66 -41.59
C GLU A 693 -7.81 0.65 -40.45
N PHE A 694 -7.50 -0.63 -40.71
CA PHE A 694 -7.62 -1.68 -39.69
C PHE A 694 -6.62 -1.49 -38.52
N LEU A 695 -5.37 -1.17 -38.82
CA LEU A 695 -4.37 -0.87 -37.79
C LEU A 695 -4.77 0.34 -36.97
N ASN A 696 -5.23 1.40 -37.62
CA ASN A 696 -5.70 2.60 -36.93
C ASN A 696 -6.90 2.31 -36.03
N LEU A 697 -7.83 1.48 -36.48
CA LEU A 697 -8.96 1.04 -35.64
C LEU A 697 -8.49 0.35 -34.35
N ILE A 698 -7.50 -0.55 -34.45
CA ILE A 698 -6.94 -1.24 -33.26
C ILE A 698 -6.22 -0.23 -32.34
N GLU A 699 -5.39 0.63 -32.90
CA GLU A 699 -4.53 1.56 -32.17
C GLU A 699 -5.31 2.69 -31.48
N THR A 700 -6.47 3.10 -32.04
CA THR A 700 -7.28 4.22 -31.54
C THR A 700 -8.52 3.77 -30.74
N THR A 701 -8.74 2.48 -30.63
CA THR A 701 -9.90 1.95 -29.90
C THR A 701 -9.77 2.22 -28.41
N ASP A 702 -10.63 3.09 -27.88
CA ASP A 702 -10.73 3.32 -26.43
C ASP A 702 -11.46 2.16 -25.75
N MET A 703 -10.88 1.66 -24.67
CA MET A 703 -11.45 0.59 -23.85
C MET A 703 -11.78 1.12 -22.45
N GLN A 704 -13.07 1.41 -22.24
CA GLN A 704 -13.58 1.69 -20.88
C GLN A 704 -13.85 0.41 -20.11
N LYS A 705 -14.14 -0.68 -20.80
CA LYS A 705 -14.33 -2.05 -20.30
C LYS A 705 -13.67 -3.01 -21.28
N VAL A 706 -13.29 -4.19 -20.80
CA VAL A 706 -12.47 -5.17 -21.55
C VAL A 706 -13.21 -5.92 -22.70
N TYR A 707 -14.45 -5.58 -23.01
CA TYR A 707 -15.26 -6.33 -24.02
C TYR A 707 -14.61 -6.47 -25.38
N LYS A 708 -13.89 -5.46 -25.83
CA LYS A 708 -13.32 -5.45 -27.19
C LYS A 708 -12.12 -6.39 -27.30
N ILE A 709 -11.44 -6.69 -26.20
CA ILE A 709 -10.25 -7.55 -26.17
C ILE A 709 -10.56 -8.96 -26.69
N PRO A 710 -11.53 -9.71 -26.11
CA PRO A 710 -11.82 -11.05 -26.61
C PRO A 710 -12.39 -11.08 -28.02
N VAL A 711 -13.08 -10.01 -28.45
CA VAL A 711 -13.52 -9.90 -29.85
C VAL A 711 -12.32 -9.77 -30.79
N LEU A 712 -11.35 -8.89 -30.48
CA LEU A 712 -10.13 -8.73 -31.28
C LEU A 712 -9.28 -10.02 -31.28
N TYR A 713 -9.20 -10.74 -30.16
CA TYR A 713 -8.53 -12.03 -30.10
C TYR A 713 -9.18 -13.12 -30.96
N SER A 714 -10.46 -12.99 -31.26
CA SER A 714 -11.13 -13.91 -32.21
C SER A 714 -10.60 -13.77 -33.63
N PHE A 715 -10.19 -12.54 -34.01
CA PHE A 715 -9.61 -12.24 -35.32
C PHE A 715 -8.08 -12.49 -35.34
N TYR A 716 -7.39 -12.30 -34.21
CA TYR A 716 -5.95 -12.50 -34.10
C TYR A 716 -5.62 -13.40 -32.90
N ASN A 717 -5.21 -14.63 -33.16
CA ASN A 717 -4.87 -15.59 -32.12
C ASN A 717 -3.65 -16.42 -32.52
N GLY A 718 -2.62 -16.46 -31.65
CA GLY A 718 -1.43 -17.29 -31.84
C GLY A 718 -0.64 -17.00 -33.12
N GLY A 719 -0.57 -15.73 -33.57
CA GLY A 719 0.14 -15.33 -34.78
C GLY A 719 -0.65 -15.47 -36.09
N ASN A 720 -1.89 -15.96 -36.01
CA ASN A 720 -2.75 -16.09 -37.16
C ASN A 720 -3.82 -14.98 -37.23
N VAL A 721 -3.90 -14.29 -38.35
CA VAL A 721 -4.92 -13.28 -38.63
C VAL A 721 -6.05 -13.93 -39.42
N ARG A 722 -7.29 -13.72 -38.96
CA ARG A 722 -8.53 -14.13 -39.68
C ARG A 722 -9.25 -12.88 -40.16
N THR A 723 -9.70 -12.89 -41.40
CA THR A 723 -10.51 -11.81 -41.96
C THR A 723 -11.99 -11.97 -41.63
N GLU A 724 -12.39 -13.19 -41.31
CA GLU A 724 -13.75 -13.54 -40.90
C GLU A 724 -13.73 -14.51 -39.74
N VAL A 725 -14.66 -14.34 -38.81
CA VAL A 725 -14.83 -15.24 -37.67
C VAL A 725 -16.30 -15.62 -37.51
N THR A 726 -16.54 -16.85 -37.13
CA THR A 726 -17.89 -17.35 -36.86
C THR A 726 -18.33 -17.00 -35.43
N ASP A 727 -19.63 -16.98 -35.20
CA ASP A 727 -20.21 -16.76 -33.87
C ASP A 727 -19.69 -17.78 -32.83
N ALA A 728 -19.43 -19.01 -33.24
CA ALA A 728 -18.87 -20.06 -32.38
C ALA A 728 -17.43 -19.73 -31.96
N GLN A 729 -16.60 -19.24 -32.89
CA GLN A 729 -15.19 -18.86 -32.60
C GLN A 729 -15.13 -17.61 -31.69
N VAL A 730 -16.03 -16.65 -31.93
CA VAL A 730 -16.12 -15.48 -31.03
C VAL A 730 -16.54 -15.91 -29.63
N LEU A 731 -17.55 -16.79 -29.53
CA LEU A 731 -18.05 -17.26 -28.23
C LEU A 731 -16.99 -18.04 -27.44
N GLU A 732 -16.23 -18.89 -28.11
CA GLU A 732 -15.15 -19.67 -27.50
C GLU A 732 -14.09 -18.74 -26.86
N VAL A 733 -13.55 -17.79 -27.63
CA VAL A 733 -12.54 -16.84 -27.16
C VAL A 733 -13.11 -15.92 -26.09
N TRP A 734 -14.36 -15.48 -26.26
CA TRP A 734 -15.07 -14.63 -25.32
C TRP A 734 -15.24 -15.31 -23.96
N LYS A 735 -15.72 -16.54 -23.93
CA LYS A 735 -15.90 -17.29 -22.67
C LYS A 735 -14.57 -17.58 -22.02
N ALA A 736 -13.57 -18.05 -22.78
CA ALA A 736 -12.23 -18.30 -22.26
C ALA A 736 -11.60 -17.04 -21.62
N PHE A 737 -11.87 -15.85 -22.14
CA PHE A 737 -11.39 -14.59 -21.59
C PHE A 737 -12.14 -14.21 -20.31
N PHE A 738 -13.48 -14.30 -20.30
CA PHE A 738 -14.29 -13.90 -19.15
C PHE A 738 -14.33 -14.95 -18.03
N ASP A 739 -14.04 -16.20 -18.30
CA ASP A 739 -13.87 -17.26 -17.29
C ASP A 739 -12.54 -17.11 -16.53
N ARG A 740 -11.62 -16.29 -17.01
CA ARG A 740 -10.31 -16.08 -16.39
C ARG A 740 -10.40 -15.06 -15.24
N GLY A 741 -10.06 -15.50 -14.02
CA GLY A 741 -10.00 -14.63 -12.85
C GLY A 741 -11.31 -13.92 -12.55
N THR A 742 -11.27 -12.62 -12.44
CA THR A 742 -12.44 -11.75 -12.17
C THR A 742 -12.92 -10.95 -13.37
N ASN A 743 -12.47 -11.28 -14.61
CA ASN A 743 -12.82 -10.55 -15.82
C ASN A 743 -14.33 -10.46 -16.07
N TRP A 744 -15.09 -11.46 -15.63
CA TRP A 744 -16.55 -11.49 -15.72
C TRP A 744 -17.24 -10.28 -15.06
N LYS A 745 -16.61 -9.61 -14.07
CA LYS A 745 -17.16 -8.40 -13.43
C LYS A 745 -17.39 -7.27 -14.42
N ASP A 746 -16.59 -7.16 -15.46
CA ASP A 746 -16.70 -6.12 -16.47
C ASP A 746 -17.93 -6.30 -17.39
N LEU A 747 -18.58 -7.47 -17.39
CA LEU A 747 -19.76 -7.73 -18.22
C LEU A 747 -21.02 -6.96 -17.78
N GLY A 748 -21.04 -6.36 -16.61
CA GLY A 748 -22.16 -5.53 -16.16
C GLY A 748 -21.92 -4.95 -14.77
N ASP A 749 -22.48 -3.79 -14.52
CA ASP A 749 -22.40 -3.17 -13.20
C ASP A 749 -23.16 -4.03 -12.18
N GLY A 750 -22.48 -4.38 -11.06
CA GLY A 750 -23.03 -5.29 -10.05
C GLY A 750 -23.09 -6.77 -10.45
N MET A 751 -22.33 -7.17 -11.48
CA MET A 751 -22.22 -8.58 -11.89
C MET A 751 -21.69 -9.44 -10.74
N THR A 752 -22.36 -10.53 -10.42
CA THR A 752 -21.90 -11.56 -9.48
C THR A 752 -21.48 -12.81 -10.25
N LEU A 753 -20.66 -13.67 -9.65
CA LEU A 753 -20.23 -14.92 -10.27
C LEU A 753 -21.43 -15.82 -10.61
N GLU A 754 -22.46 -15.84 -9.79
CA GLU A 754 -23.69 -16.60 -10.01
C GLU A 754 -24.46 -16.04 -11.21
N SER A 755 -24.65 -14.72 -11.30
CA SER A 755 -25.31 -14.07 -12.43
C SER A 755 -24.51 -14.23 -13.73
N TYR A 756 -23.18 -14.21 -13.66
CA TYR A 756 -22.32 -14.51 -14.80
C TYR A 756 -22.53 -15.93 -15.33
N ARG A 757 -22.50 -16.93 -14.44
CA ARG A 757 -22.71 -18.35 -14.80
C ARG A 757 -24.12 -18.63 -15.36
N ALA A 758 -25.09 -17.80 -15.02
CA ALA A 758 -26.45 -17.89 -15.56
C ALA A 758 -26.61 -17.27 -16.95
N ILE A 759 -25.59 -16.57 -17.50
CA ILE A 759 -25.63 -15.96 -18.82
C ILE A 759 -25.61 -17.05 -19.91
N SER A 760 -26.59 -17.09 -20.75
CA SER A 760 -26.65 -18.03 -21.88
C SER A 760 -25.68 -17.62 -23.00
N ASP A 761 -25.27 -18.59 -23.82
CA ASP A 761 -24.40 -18.38 -24.98
C ASP A 761 -24.95 -17.31 -25.95
N ARG A 762 -26.26 -17.28 -26.13
CA ARG A 762 -26.93 -16.25 -26.93
C ARG A 762 -26.77 -14.84 -26.34
N GLN A 763 -26.79 -14.71 -25.02
CA GLN A 763 -26.59 -13.43 -24.33
C GLN A 763 -25.12 -13.01 -24.38
N HIS A 764 -24.16 -13.93 -24.22
CA HIS A 764 -22.75 -13.68 -24.44
C HIS A 764 -22.46 -13.14 -25.83
N LEU A 765 -22.96 -13.81 -26.87
CA LEU A 765 -22.84 -13.36 -28.27
C LEU A 765 -23.49 -12.01 -28.51
N SER A 766 -24.67 -11.75 -27.94
CA SER A 766 -25.31 -10.45 -28.04
C SER A 766 -24.49 -9.32 -27.45
N LYS A 767 -23.75 -9.58 -26.35
CA LYS A 767 -22.83 -8.61 -25.74
C LYS A 767 -21.56 -8.42 -26.58
N ALA A 768 -21.03 -9.49 -27.16
CA ALA A 768 -19.85 -9.44 -28.02
C ALA A 768 -20.07 -8.67 -29.31
N LYS A 769 -21.31 -8.69 -29.85
CA LYS A 769 -21.71 -8.00 -31.08
C LYS A 769 -22.13 -6.53 -30.90
N ARG A 770 -22.28 -6.06 -29.67
CA ARG A 770 -22.54 -4.65 -29.33
C ARG A 770 -21.22 -3.86 -29.18
#